data_796b0f48b7c7948a38189ff10861b477
#
_entry.id   796b0f48b7c7948a38189ff10861b477
#
_cell.length_a   1.000
_cell.length_b   1.000
_cell.length_c   1.000
_cell.angle_alpha   90.00
_cell.angle_beta   90.00
_cell.angle_gamma   90.00
#
_symmetry.space_group_name_H-M   'P 1'
#
loop_
_entity.id
_entity.type
_entity.pdbx_description
1 polymer ?
#
loop_
_entity_poly.entity_id
_entity_poly.type
_entity_poly.pdbx_seq_one_letter_code
_entity_poly.pdbx_strand_id
1 'polypeptide(L)'
;MQLKTKELMVVGGALFAGVASALASTKFYSPPPPGCVAEDIFRPGEFFVGCNYWGSQAGVHMWRAADWDAAEICKDLDALAAAGVEVLRVFPTWSEFQPIAEHRRWRGEPRGYILEPSDAPLMTVEGLDPAALARFRLFCDEAGKRHIKLMVSVVTGWMSGRLFFPRVLEGKNLLTDPDALMWEGRFARAFVREMKNHPAIAAWDLGNECNCMGMVERPAQAWNWLNTIASAIRLSDPSRPVVSGMHSQESNVRAPWNLQMQGELLDVLTPHPYPAPFRVDANRGPFNGFRNALHPVGQSLFYEGISGKRAFPQEVGSLGPTIAPGWMAAAGMRQQLFASWMHGLAGLLWWCAFEQTNLDYPPFENNAMERELGILKTDPARTPGPAAIALRAFKAFKDSLPFTALPPRQTEAVCLLSEKEDFWQTSFGAFMLSKQAGFDLVFRGSESGDLPDAPLYILPSGSEWETYTHRAWKRVLAKAEAGATLLVSRGGAAGYSGWLAATGLEQTLWRAPRTIEFTLDGVPLKATDAFTGVQTPKDCTVVAKDQTGNVVLSVKKYGKGQVIAVNFQLEHLAMTALANVFEGDFSNELWRLYAFAAKAAGITRTVTREDRGVILTEHPKPDGTRLVCALNTHDRPVACALKVDGAVKRVWNGRFADGTLSLGANDGCILEITRED
;
A
#
# COMPACT_ATOMS: atom_id res chain seq x y z
N MET A 1 52.68 34.18 14.61
CA MET A 1 51.68 33.81 15.61
C MET A 1 50.90 32.62 15.03
N GLN A 2 51.42 31.42 15.20
CA GLN A 2 50.86 30.17 14.74
C GLN A 2 50.02 29.62 15.89
N LEU A 3 48.69 29.54 15.73
CA LEU A 3 47.77 28.90 16.65
C LEU A 3 47.23 27.61 16.00
N LYS A 4 47.66 26.54 16.56
CA LYS A 4 47.17 25.19 16.59
C LYS A 4 45.85 24.86 15.84
N THR A 5 46.03 24.27 14.68
CA THR A 5 44.99 23.66 13.81
C THR A 5 44.65 22.21 14.16
N LYS A 6 45.04 21.69 15.33
CA LYS A 6 44.82 20.27 15.70
C LYS A 6 43.60 19.98 16.60
N GLU A 7 43.02 21.00 17.24
CA GLU A 7 41.87 20.77 18.12
C GLU A 7 40.50 20.95 17.46
N LEU A 8 40.44 21.55 16.26
CA LEU A 8 39.17 21.70 15.51
C LEU A 8 38.78 20.45 14.72
N MET A 9 39.67 19.50 14.48
CA MET A 9 39.34 18.26 13.74
C MET A 9 38.70 17.16 14.61
N VAL A 10 38.86 17.20 15.92
CA VAL A 10 38.31 16.17 16.82
C VAL A 10 36.86 16.46 17.20
N VAL A 11 36.47 17.73 17.28
CA VAL A 11 35.10 18.14 17.59
C VAL A 11 34.19 18.00 16.37
N GLY A 12 34.71 18.22 15.15
CA GLY A 12 33.96 18.01 13.91
C GLY A 12 33.65 16.52 13.62
N GLY A 13 34.58 15.61 13.94
CA GLY A 13 34.38 14.18 13.72
C GLY A 13 33.33 13.54 14.64
N ALA A 14 33.22 13.99 15.88
CA ALA A 14 32.24 13.48 16.82
C ALA A 14 30.81 14.00 16.55
N LEU A 15 30.67 15.21 16.03
CA LEU A 15 29.36 15.75 15.61
C LEU A 15 28.87 15.11 14.31
N PHE A 16 29.75 14.80 13.36
CA PHE A 16 29.36 14.08 12.13
C PHE A 16 29.06 12.60 12.37
N ALA A 17 29.76 11.95 13.28
CA ALA A 17 29.46 10.56 13.65
C ALA A 17 28.12 10.46 14.43
N GLY A 18 27.79 11.45 15.27
CA GLY A 18 26.50 11.52 15.98
C GLY A 18 25.32 11.81 15.05
N VAL A 19 25.50 12.63 14.02
CA VAL A 19 24.46 12.93 13.03
C VAL A 19 24.29 11.79 12.05
N ALA A 20 25.36 11.10 11.64
CA ALA A 20 25.28 9.91 10.79
C ALA A 20 24.60 8.73 11.50
N SER A 21 24.84 8.55 12.82
CA SER A 21 24.16 7.52 13.62
C SER A 21 22.68 7.84 13.89
N ALA A 22 22.31 9.13 13.95
CA ALA A 22 20.91 9.56 14.11
C ALA A 22 20.11 9.44 12.80
N LEU A 23 20.77 9.49 11.63
CA LEU A 23 20.13 9.30 10.32
C LEU A 23 20.01 7.82 9.92
N ALA A 24 20.74 6.90 10.59
CA ALA A 24 20.72 5.47 10.29
C ALA A 24 19.56 4.69 10.93
N SER A 25 18.74 5.31 11.77
CA SER A 25 17.50 4.73 12.27
C SER A 25 16.29 5.54 11.80
N THR A 26 16.00 5.52 10.53
CA THR A 26 14.66 5.87 10.05
C THR A 26 13.70 4.80 10.57
N LYS A 27 13.25 4.97 11.82
CA LYS A 27 12.05 4.29 12.26
C LYS A 27 10.95 4.76 11.32
N PHE A 28 10.34 3.85 10.58
CA PHE A 28 9.22 4.15 9.70
C PHE A 28 8.06 4.88 10.43
N TYR A 29 8.02 4.74 11.73
CA TYR A 29 7.02 5.34 12.60
C TYR A 29 7.65 5.58 13.99
N SER A 30 7.43 6.76 14.54
CA SER A 30 7.77 7.04 15.93
C SER A 30 6.53 6.81 16.78
N PRO A 31 6.57 5.91 17.77
CA PRO A 31 5.42 5.70 18.65
C PRO A 31 5.07 7.01 19.39
N PRO A 32 3.81 7.18 19.80
CA PRO A 32 3.39 8.33 20.58
C PRO A 32 4.27 8.55 21.81
N PRO A 33 4.47 9.79 22.25
CA PRO A 33 5.22 10.07 23.46
C PRO A 33 4.63 9.35 24.70
N PRO A 34 5.46 9.00 25.70
CA PRO A 34 4.97 8.44 26.96
C PRO A 34 3.91 9.36 27.60
N GLY A 35 2.77 8.78 28.00
CA GLY A 35 1.65 9.53 28.56
C GLY A 35 0.55 9.91 27.55
N CYS A 36 0.67 9.51 26.26
CA CYS A 36 -0.39 9.66 25.28
C CYS A 36 -1.61 8.78 25.66
N VAL A 37 -2.79 9.36 25.53
CA VAL A 37 -4.07 8.67 25.78
C VAL A 37 -4.41 7.67 24.66
N ALA A 38 -3.84 7.84 23.45
CA ALA A 38 -4.12 7.01 22.30
C ALA A 38 -3.38 5.68 22.34
N GLU A 39 -4.09 4.62 22.02
CA GLU A 39 -3.47 3.32 21.76
C GLU A 39 -2.81 3.32 20.38
N ASP A 40 -1.56 2.86 20.32
CA ASP A 40 -0.86 2.73 19.04
C ASP A 40 -1.38 1.51 18.27
N ILE A 41 -2.12 1.76 17.20
CA ILE A 41 -2.62 0.72 16.28
C ILE A 41 -1.60 0.29 15.21
N PHE A 42 -0.44 0.93 15.17
CA PHE A 42 0.61 0.66 14.17
C PHE A 42 1.82 -0.08 14.76
N ARG A 43 1.64 -0.86 15.81
CA ARG A 43 2.73 -1.64 16.42
C ARG A 43 3.31 -2.64 15.41
N PRO A 44 4.63 -2.77 15.36
CA PRO A 44 5.28 -3.71 14.43
C PRO A 44 4.82 -5.15 14.64
N GLY A 45 4.40 -5.80 13.54
CA GLY A 45 3.95 -7.20 13.53
C GLY A 45 2.50 -7.42 13.99
N GLU A 46 1.86 -6.46 14.67
CA GLU A 46 0.43 -6.48 14.94
C GLU A 46 -0.36 -6.13 13.68
N PHE A 47 -1.61 -6.61 13.61
CA PHE A 47 -2.48 -6.42 12.46
C PHE A 47 -3.92 -6.17 12.91
N PHE A 48 -4.48 -5.02 12.57
CA PHE A 48 -5.88 -4.70 12.82
C PHE A 48 -6.76 -5.00 11.60
N VAL A 49 -8.02 -5.32 11.87
CA VAL A 49 -9.05 -5.47 10.85
C VAL A 49 -10.11 -4.41 11.02
N GLY A 50 -10.59 -3.86 9.91
CA GLY A 50 -11.58 -2.80 10.00
C GLY A 50 -12.28 -2.48 8.69
N CYS A 51 -13.04 -1.40 8.73
CA CYS A 51 -13.75 -0.90 7.55
C CYS A 51 -13.93 0.63 7.61
N ASN A 52 -14.35 1.18 6.48
CA ASN A 52 -14.78 2.56 6.34
C ASN A 52 -16.26 2.66 6.71
N TYR A 53 -16.66 3.70 7.43
CA TYR A 53 -17.99 3.81 8.01
C TYR A 53 -18.75 5.05 7.58
N TRP A 54 -19.94 4.83 7.09
CA TRP A 54 -21.05 5.74 7.03
C TRP A 54 -22.25 5.15 7.77
N GLY A 55 -23.12 6.00 8.34
CA GLY A 55 -24.33 5.54 9.00
C GLY A 55 -25.26 4.78 8.05
N SER A 56 -25.70 3.61 8.46
CA SER A 56 -26.50 2.70 7.63
C SER A 56 -27.78 3.30 7.06
N GLN A 57 -28.39 4.26 7.77
CA GLN A 57 -29.67 4.86 7.38
C GLN A 57 -29.53 6.23 6.71
N ALA A 58 -28.43 6.93 6.96
CA ALA A 58 -28.23 8.30 6.51
C ALA A 58 -27.01 8.52 5.60
N GLY A 59 -26.14 7.52 5.43
CA GLY A 59 -24.95 7.63 4.60
C GLY A 59 -24.11 8.86 4.93
N VAL A 60 -23.69 9.61 3.91
CA VAL A 60 -22.88 10.82 4.07
C VAL A 60 -23.60 11.96 4.79
N HIS A 61 -24.93 11.92 4.91
CA HIS A 61 -25.72 12.91 5.62
C HIS A 61 -25.83 12.65 7.13
N MET A 62 -25.23 11.58 7.66
CA MET A 62 -25.38 11.17 9.06
C MET A 62 -25.04 12.26 10.08
N TRP A 63 -24.24 13.25 9.72
CA TRP A 63 -23.87 14.35 10.61
C TRP A 63 -24.85 15.52 10.64
N ARG A 64 -25.82 15.58 9.73
CA ARG A 64 -26.86 16.61 9.72
C ARG A 64 -27.79 16.45 10.90
N ALA A 65 -28.26 17.57 11.44
CA ALA A 65 -29.21 17.54 12.57
C ALA A 65 -30.52 16.79 12.27
N ALA A 66 -30.98 16.85 11.02
CA ALA A 66 -32.22 16.19 10.57
C ALA A 66 -32.06 14.67 10.36
N ASP A 67 -30.82 14.22 10.09
CA ASP A 67 -30.53 12.82 9.70
C ASP A 67 -29.80 12.06 10.82
N TRP A 68 -29.43 12.75 11.90
CA TRP A 68 -28.74 12.15 13.03
C TRP A 68 -29.69 11.32 13.91
N ASP A 69 -29.40 10.03 14.01
CA ASP A 69 -30.07 9.10 14.93
C ASP A 69 -29.06 8.31 15.75
N ALA A 70 -28.90 8.69 17.02
CA ALA A 70 -27.98 8.04 17.93
C ALA A 70 -28.31 6.56 18.21
N ALA A 71 -29.61 6.19 18.18
CA ALA A 71 -30.02 4.81 18.39
C ALA A 71 -29.66 3.91 17.21
N GLU A 72 -29.84 4.39 15.99
CA GLU A 72 -29.43 3.66 14.80
C GLU A 72 -27.90 3.53 14.73
N ILE A 73 -27.15 4.59 15.10
CA ILE A 73 -25.68 4.53 15.19
C ILE A 73 -25.22 3.51 16.22
N CYS A 74 -25.86 3.42 17.38
CA CYS A 74 -25.55 2.39 18.36
C CYS A 74 -25.76 0.98 17.82
N LYS A 75 -26.84 0.72 17.08
CA LYS A 75 -27.09 -0.56 16.41
C LYS A 75 -26.02 -0.88 15.37
N ASP A 76 -25.62 0.13 14.58
CA ASP A 76 -24.55 -0.02 13.59
C ASP A 76 -23.24 -0.45 14.26
N LEU A 77 -22.85 0.24 15.34
CA LEU A 77 -21.62 -0.05 16.06
C LEU A 77 -21.66 -1.41 16.78
N ASP A 78 -22.85 -1.82 17.31
CA ASP A 78 -23.04 -3.15 17.88
C ASP A 78 -22.82 -4.26 16.84
N ALA A 79 -23.39 -4.09 15.65
CA ALA A 79 -23.26 -5.03 14.56
C ALA A 79 -21.81 -5.12 14.03
N LEU A 80 -21.11 -3.98 13.94
CA LEU A 80 -19.70 -3.92 13.53
C LEU A 80 -18.78 -4.58 14.56
N ALA A 81 -18.99 -4.34 15.85
CA ALA A 81 -18.27 -5.02 16.92
C ALA A 81 -18.50 -6.55 16.87
N ALA A 82 -19.76 -6.99 16.67
CA ALA A 82 -20.11 -8.40 16.50
C ALA A 82 -19.48 -9.04 15.23
N ALA A 83 -19.26 -8.24 14.19
CA ALA A 83 -18.53 -8.67 12.99
C ALA A 83 -17.01 -8.76 13.21
N GLY A 84 -16.48 -8.26 14.34
CA GLY A 84 -15.07 -8.31 14.68
C GLY A 84 -14.25 -7.11 14.19
N VAL A 85 -14.90 -6.00 13.86
CA VAL A 85 -14.24 -4.75 13.45
C VAL A 85 -13.51 -4.14 14.63
N GLU A 86 -12.21 -3.89 14.47
CA GLU A 86 -11.32 -3.30 15.48
C GLU A 86 -11.09 -1.80 15.24
N VAL A 87 -11.05 -1.39 13.96
CA VAL A 87 -10.80 0.00 13.55
C VAL A 87 -11.86 0.45 12.54
N LEU A 88 -12.43 1.62 12.78
CA LEU A 88 -13.28 2.31 11.82
C LEU A 88 -12.59 3.57 11.30
N ARG A 89 -12.53 3.75 9.99
CA ARG A 89 -12.25 5.04 9.38
C ARG A 89 -13.56 5.79 9.20
N VAL A 90 -13.61 7.02 9.72
CA VAL A 90 -14.83 7.83 9.82
C VAL A 90 -14.63 9.22 9.22
N PHE A 91 -15.71 9.79 8.71
CA PHE A 91 -15.67 10.93 7.80
C PHE A 91 -16.55 12.09 8.30
N PRO A 92 -16.03 12.99 9.14
CA PRO A 92 -16.73 14.24 9.43
C PRO A 92 -16.76 15.12 8.18
N THR A 93 -17.90 15.15 7.46
CA THR A 93 -18.05 15.94 6.23
C THR A 93 -17.79 17.42 6.51
N TRP A 94 -16.85 18.01 5.79
CA TRP A 94 -16.35 19.36 6.07
C TRP A 94 -17.45 20.41 6.11
N SER A 95 -18.39 20.38 5.15
CA SER A 95 -19.53 21.30 5.09
C SER A 95 -20.43 21.27 6.32
N GLU A 96 -20.55 20.13 7.01
CA GLU A 96 -21.44 19.99 8.17
C GLU A 96 -20.77 20.44 9.49
N PHE A 97 -19.45 20.34 9.57
CA PHE A 97 -18.69 20.71 10.76
C PHE A 97 -18.18 22.16 10.74
N GLN A 98 -18.09 22.76 9.55
CA GLN A 98 -17.71 24.16 9.35
C GLN A 98 -18.66 24.82 8.33
N PRO A 99 -19.96 24.94 8.64
CA PRO A 99 -20.98 25.41 7.69
C PRO A 99 -20.94 26.94 7.56
N ILE A 100 -19.89 27.52 7.02
CA ILE A 100 -19.67 28.94 6.92
C ILE A 100 -20.18 29.50 5.61
N ALA A 101 -20.94 30.59 5.70
CA ALA A 101 -21.28 31.44 4.58
C ALA A 101 -20.84 32.89 4.80
N GLU A 102 -20.66 33.63 3.71
CA GLU A 102 -20.39 35.05 3.76
C GLU A 102 -21.67 35.84 4.05
N HIS A 103 -21.66 36.62 5.13
CA HIS A 103 -22.72 37.57 5.41
C HIS A 103 -22.54 38.80 4.55
N ARG A 104 -23.51 39.13 3.72
CA ARG A 104 -23.49 40.29 2.82
C ARG A 104 -24.54 41.35 3.21
N ARG A 105 -24.20 42.62 3.00
CA ARG A 105 -25.16 43.74 3.08
C ARG A 105 -26.16 43.66 1.92
N TRP A 106 -27.25 44.40 2.05
CA TRP A 106 -28.30 44.47 1.03
C TRP A 106 -27.78 44.92 -0.37
N ARG A 107 -26.65 45.61 -0.45
CA ARG A 107 -25.97 45.96 -1.71
C ARG A 107 -24.93 44.93 -2.20
N GLY A 108 -24.86 43.78 -1.56
CA GLY A 108 -23.93 42.72 -1.94
C GLY A 108 -22.50 42.85 -1.37
N GLU A 109 -22.21 43.89 -0.60
CA GLU A 109 -20.89 44.09 0.04
C GLU A 109 -20.67 43.07 1.18
N PRO A 110 -19.49 42.40 1.26
CA PRO A 110 -19.15 41.54 2.38
C PRO A 110 -19.20 42.28 3.73
N ARG A 111 -19.80 41.67 4.75
CA ARG A 111 -19.86 42.22 6.13
C ARG A 111 -19.15 41.34 7.16
N GLY A 112 -18.96 40.07 6.85
CA GLY A 112 -18.41 39.06 7.78
C GLY A 112 -18.91 37.68 7.43
N TYR A 113 -18.87 36.80 8.39
CA TYR A 113 -19.22 35.38 8.23
C TYR A 113 -20.29 34.96 9.24
N ILE A 114 -21.11 34.01 8.86
CA ILE A 114 -22.17 33.40 9.66
C ILE A 114 -22.09 31.86 9.56
N LEU A 115 -22.70 31.16 10.53
CA LEU A 115 -22.96 29.72 10.44
C LEU A 115 -24.30 29.47 9.80
N GLU A 116 -24.35 28.65 8.75
CA GLU A 116 -25.61 28.19 8.13
C GLU A 116 -26.15 26.92 8.83
N PRO A 117 -27.44 26.67 8.85
CA PRO A 117 -28.55 27.55 8.37
C PRO A 117 -29.07 28.54 9.41
N SER A 118 -28.42 28.66 10.54
CA SER A 118 -28.94 29.41 11.69
C SER A 118 -28.79 30.94 11.58
N ASP A 119 -28.00 31.44 10.60
CA ASP A 119 -27.57 32.82 10.47
C ASP A 119 -26.86 33.36 11.73
N ALA A 120 -26.42 32.46 12.61
CA ALA A 120 -25.72 32.84 13.83
C ALA A 120 -24.32 33.40 13.51
N PRO A 121 -23.87 34.47 14.22
CA PRO A 121 -22.50 34.91 14.11
C PRO A 121 -21.52 33.78 14.49
N LEU A 122 -20.33 33.79 13.88
CA LEU A 122 -19.28 32.85 14.30
C LEU A 122 -18.94 33.06 15.77
N MET A 123 -19.06 32.01 16.57
CA MET A 123 -18.65 32.03 17.99
C MET A 123 -17.14 32.02 18.15
N THR A 124 -16.42 31.49 17.17
CA THR A 124 -14.96 31.44 17.11
C THR A 124 -14.47 31.82 15.71
N VAL A 125 -13.21 32.19 15.60
CA VAL A 125 -12.59 32.51 14.29
C VAL A 125 -12.45 31.28 13.39
N GLU A 126 -12.58 30.10 13.94
CA GLU A 126 -12.49 28.82 13.23
C GLU A 126 -13.82 28.39 12.60
N GLY A 127 -14.94 28.88 13.13
CA GLY A 127 -16.29 28.65 12.58
C GLY A 127 -16.78 27.20 12.67
N LEU A 128 -16.42 26.47 13.73
CA LEU A 128 -16.96 25.13 13.96
C LEU A 128 -18.41 25.17 14.45
N ASP A 129 -19.23 24.22 13.98
CA ASP A 129 -20.57 24.00 14.53
C ASP A 129 -20.48 23.20 15.84
N PRO A 130 -20.85 23.76 17.00
CA PRO A 130 -20.82 23.06 18.28
C PRO A 130 -21.74 21.83 18.33
N ALA A 131 -22.87 21.86 17.58
CA ALA A 131 -23.82 20.77 17.57
C ALA A 131 -23.29 19.56 16.76
N ALA A 132 -22.61 19.80 15.65
CA ALA A 132 -21.91 18.75 14.90
C ALA A 132 -20.79 18.12 15.73
N LEU A 133 -20.01 18.92 16.45
CA LEU A 133 -18.99 18.43 17.38
C LEU A 133 -19.58 17.58 18.51
N ALA A 134 -20.72 17.97 19.05
CA ALA A 134 -21.39 17.19 20.10
C ALA A 134 -21.85 15.82 19.59
N ARG A 135 -22.41 15.77 18.38
CA ARG A 135 -22.75 14.49 17.70
C ARG A 135 -21.53 13.61 17.51
N PHE A 136 -20.43 14.20 17.05
CA PHE A 136 -19.18 13.45 16.83
C PHE A 136 -18.58 12.91 18.14
N ARG A 137 -18.62 13.69 19.23
CA ARG A 137 -18.20 13.20 20.56
C ARG A 137 -19.04 12.01 21.02
N LEU A 138 -20.36 12.09 20.88
CA LEU A 138 -21.25 10.97 21.22
C LEU A 138 -20.92 9.73 20.37
N PHE A 139 -20.68 9.90 19.08
CA PHE A 139 -20.21 8.79 18.22
C PHE A 139 -18.91 8.17 18.74
N CYS A 140 -17.92 8.99 19.07
CA CYS A 140 -16.65 8.51 19.62
C CYS A 140 -16.84 7.78 20.96
N ASP A 141 -17.69 8.28 21.86
CA ASP A 141 -18.02 7.62 23.12
C ASP A 141 -18.65 6.24 22.88
N GLU A 142 -19.59 6.13 21.95
CA GLU A 142 -20.27 4.87 21.61
C GLU A 142 -19.32 3.86 20.94
N ALA A 143 -18.43 4.30 20.07
CA ALA A 143 -17.38 3.46 19.50
C ALA A 143 -16.41 2.96 20.59
N GLY A 144 -15.99 3.84 21.51
CA GLY A 144 -15.10 3.50 22.62
C GLY A 144 -15.69 2.47 23.59
N LYS A 145 -17.00 2.54 23.89
CA LYS A 145 -17.71 1.53 24.71
C LYS A 145 -17.64 0.13 24.10
N ARG A 146 -17.49 0.02 22.78
CA ARG A 146 -17.41 -1.23 22.01
C ARG A 146 -15.97 -1.62 21.67
N HIS A 147 -14.98 -0.93 22.25
CA HIS A 147 -13.55 -1.12 21.98
C HIS A 147 -13.15 -0.91 20.52
N ILE A 148 -13.94 -0.17 19.75
CA ILE A 148 -13.64 0.20 18.38
C ILE A 148 -12.76 1.45 18.39
N LYS A 149 -11.62 1.40 17.70
CA LYS A 149 -10.72 2.53 17.49
C LYS A 149 -11.10 3.30 16.22
N LEU A 150 -10.86 4.60 16.24
CA LEU A 150 -11.25 5.50 15.16
C LEU A 150 -10.01 6.08 14.46
N MET A 151 -10.02 6.01 13.14
CA MET A 151 -9.16 6.77 12.25
C MET A 151 -10.03 7.86 11.64
N VAL A 152 -9.75 9.13 11.96
CA VAL A 152 -10.64 10.24 11.65
C VAL A 152 -10.13 11.00 10.43
N SER A 153 -10.87 10.96 9.33
CA SER A 153 -10.59 11.70 8.08
C SER A 153 -11.01 13.16 8.23
N VAL A 154 -10.08 14.02 8.67
CA VAL A 154 -10.36 15.38 9.17
C VAL A 154 -11.02 16.24 8.10
N VAL A 155 -10.36 16.43 6.93
CA VAL A 155 -10.92 17.24 5.83
C VAL A 155 -11.66 16.33 4.85
N THR A 156 -12.86 15.90 5.20
CA THR A 156 -13.70 15.14 4.27
C THR A 156 -14.44 16.10 3.31
N GLY A 157 -13.69 16.60 2.33
CA GLY A 157 -14.19 17.50 1.28
C GLY A 157 -14.59 16.81 -0.02
N TRP A 158 -14.26 15.53 -0.17
CA TRP A 158 -14.60 14.68 -1.31
C TRP A 158 -15.10 13.32 -0.85
N MET A 159 -16.17 12.83 -1.48
CA MET A 159 -16.68 11.48 -1.25
C MET A 159 -17.52 11.02 -2.44
N SER A 160 -17.22 9.83 -2.98
CA SER A 160 -18.01 9.15 -4.02
C SER A 160 -18.42 10.06 -5.18
N GLY A 161 -17.49 10.84 -5.70
CA GLY A 161 -17.73 11.74 -6.83
C GLY A 161 -18.37 13.08 -6.50
N ARG A 162 -18.53 13.43 -5.21
CA ARG A 162 -19.16 14.68 -4.77
C ARG A 162 -18.28 15.46 -3.81
N LEU A 163 -18.33 16.81 -3.93
CA LEU A 163 -17.66 17.74 -3.02
C LEU A 163 -18.54 18.14 -1.84
N PHE A 164 -17.93 18.25 -0.65
CA PHE A 164 -18.53 18.65 0.62
C PHE A 164 -17.67 19.77 1.25
N PHE A 165 -17.96 21.01 0.93
CA PHE A 165 -17.19 22.16 1.39
C PHE A 165 -18.10 23.29 1.88
N PRO A 166 -17.62 24.19 2.75
CA PRO A 166 -18.36 25.37 3.20
C PRO A 166 -18.74 26.30 2.04
N ARG A 167 -19.94 26.85 2.07
CA ARG A 167 -20.47 27.71 1.00
C ARG A 167 -19.62 28.95 0.71
N VAL A 168 -18.89 29.46 1.69
CA VAL A 168 -17.94 30.57 1.51
C VAL A 168 -16.86 30.29 0.46
N LEU A 169 -16.63 29.01 0.12
CA LEU A 169 -15.63 28.57 -0.85
C LEU A 169 -16.22 28.22 -2.23
N GLU A 170 -17.48 28.53 -2.46
CA GLU A 170 -18.10 28.29 -3.77
C GLU A 170 -17.32 28.98 -4.89
N GLY A 171 -17.01 28.22 -5.95
CA GLY A 171 -16.22 28.69 -7.10
C GLY A 171 -14.71 28.78 -6.88
N LYS A 172 -14.18 28.38 -5.72
CA LYS A 172 -12.74 28.35 -5.41
C LYS A 172 -12.15 26.96 -5.64
N ASN A 173 -10.86 26.93 -5.97
CA ASN A 173 -10.11 25.68 -5.96
C ASN A 173 -9.71 25.33 -4.52
N LEU A 174 -10.26 24.23 -4.00
CA LEU A 174 -10.08 23.85 -2.60
C LEU A 174 -8.63 23.50 -2.24
N LEU A 175 -7.78 23.17 -3.20
CA LEU A 175 -6.39 22.76 -2.96
C LEU A 175 -5.37 23.89 -3.13
N THR A 176 -5.74 25.00 -3.79
CA THR A 176 -4.75 26.03 -4.16
C THR A 176 -5.17 27.47 -3.84
N ASP A 177 -6.48 27.71 -3.62
CA ASP A 177 -6.96 29.04 -3.26
C ASP A 177 -6.54 29.39 -1.81
N PRO A 178 -5.94 30.57 -1.56
CA PRO A 178 -5.50 30.96 -0.21
C PRO A 178 -6.63 30.98 0.84
N ASP A 179 -7.85 31.35 0.46
CA ASP A 179 -8.99 31.37 1.39
C ASP A 179 -9.40 29.93 1.75
N ALA A 180 -9.35 29.00 0.77
CA ALA A 180 -9.63 27.58 1.03
C ALA A 180 -8.59 27.01 2.01
N LEU A 181 -7.31 27.19 1.73
CA LEU A 181 -6.23 26.75 2.61
C LEU A 181 -6.34 27.33 4.03
N MET A 182 -6.76 28.59 4.15
CA MET A 182 -6.98 29.23 5.44
C MET A 182 -8.13 28.56 6.21
N TRP A 183 -9.28 28.31 5.56
CA TRP A 183 -10.43 27.70 6.22
C TRP A 183 -10.20 26.25 6.57
N GLU A 184 -9.57 25.47 5.69
CA GLU A 184 -9.16 24.09 5.97
C GLU A 184 -8.19 24.00 7.15
N GLY A 185 -7.15 24.85 7.15
CA GLY A 185 -6.18 24.91 8.25
C GLY A 185 -6.82 25.30 9.59
N ARG A 186 -7.77 26.26 9.58
CA ARG A 186 -8.56 26.61 10.77
C ARG A 186 -9.43 25.44 11.24
N PHE A 187 -10.12 24.80 10.30
CA PHE A 187 -10.96 23.63 10.58
C PHE A 187 -10.14 22.51 11.20
N ALA A 188 -9.09 22.05 10.54
CA ALA A 188 -8.24 20.95 11.01
C ALA A 188 -7.69 21.23 12.40
N ARG A 189 -7.17 22.46 12.63
CA ARG A 189 -6.64 22.86 13.94
C ARG A 189 -7.69 22.83 15.04
N ALA A 190 -8.84 23.40 14.79
CA ALA A 190 -9.89 23.50 15.81
C ALA A 190 -10.54 22.16 16.10
N PHE A 191 -10.89 21.40 15.06
CA PHE A 191 -11.50 20.08 15.20
C PHE A 191 -10.58 19.12 15.98
N VAL A 192 -9.31 19.04 15.59
CA VAL A 192 -8.34 18.16 16.27
C VAL A 192 -8.12 18.62 17.73
N ARG A 193 -8.00 19.91 18.00
CA ARG A 193 -7.86 20.44 19.36
C ARG A 193 -9.04 20.05 20.25
N GLU A 194 -10.26 20.10 19.73
CA GLU A 194 -11.47 19.74 20.45
C GLU A 194 -11.60 18.24 20.74
N MET A 195 -11.02 17.39 19.85
CA MET A 195 -11.19 15.94 19.90
C MET A 195 -9.94 15.16 20.36
N LYS A 196 -8.76 15.80 20.46
CA LYS A 196 -7.48 15.14 20.73
C LYS A 196 -7.39 14.31 22.01
N ASN A 197 -8.21 14.61 22.99
CA ASN A 197 -8.20 13.87 24.27
C ASN A 197 -9.13 12.64 24.26
N HIS A 198 -9.84 12.38 23.16
CA HIS A 198 -10.77 11.28 23.12
C HIS A 198 -10.04 9.93 22.91
N PRO A 199 -10.21 8.95 23.83
CA PRO A 199 -9.42 7.70 23.84
C PRO A 199 -9.77 6.73 22.69
N ALA A 200 -10.93 6.87 22.06
CA ALA A 200 -11.30 6.06 20.90
C ALA A 200 -10.53 6.47 19.63
N ILE A 201 -10.06 7.72 19.52
CA ILE A 201 -9.32 8.19 18.35
C ILE A 201 -7.88 7.68 18.40
N ALA A 202 -7.47 6.89 17.41
CA ALA A 202 -6.14 6.29 17.33
C ALA A 202 -5.23 6.99 16.30
N ALA A 203 -5.79 7.57 15.26
CA ALA A 203 -5.04 8.25 14.20
C ALA A 203 -5.84 9.39 13.57
N TRP A 204 -5.13 10.39 13.05
CA TRP A 204 -5.69 11.45 12.23
C TRP A 204 -5.36 11.17 10.77
N ASP A 205 -6.38 11.11 9.94
CA ASP A 205 -6.26 11.05 8.51
C ASP A 205 -6.47 12.45 7.92
N LEU A 206 -5.70 12.87 6.92
CA LEU A 206 -5.84 14.22 6.33
C LEU A 206 -7.27 14.48 5.86
N GLY A 207 -7.90 13.47 5.30
CA GLY A 207 -9.27 13.50 4.77
C GLY A 207 -9.52 12.33 3.83
N ASN A 208 -10.60 12.37 3.05
CA ASN A 208 -10.88 11.35 2.07
C ASN A 208 -10.49 11.78 0.67
N GLU A 209 -9.52 11.06 0.06
CA GLU A 209 -9.07 11.27 -1.32
C GLU A 209 -8.95 12.76 -1.68
N CYS A 210 -8.32 13.54 -0.79
CA CYS A 210 -8.29 14.99 -0.90
C CYS A 210 -7.67 15.49 -2.21
N ASN A 211 -6.83 14.69 -2.85
CA ASN A 211 -6.31 14.98 -4.19
C ASN A 211 -7.39 15.04 -5.28
N CYS A 212 -8.63 14.58 -4.99
CA CYS A 212 -9.79 14.72 -5.87
C CYS A 212 -10.60 16.00 -5.62
N MET A 213 -10.27 16.81 -4.60
CA MET A 213 -11.03 18.03 -4.26
C MET A 213 -10.84 19.18 -5.25
N GLY A 214 -9.80 19.14 -6.08
CA GLY A 214 -9.51 20.20 -7.06
C GLY A 214 -8.32 19.89 -7.95
N MET A 215 -8.02 20.80 -8.85
CA MET A 215 -6.90 20.65 -9.78
C MET A 215 -5.60 21.17 -9.16
N VAL A 216 -4.55 20.39 -9.29
CA VAL A 216 -3.17 20.71 -8.90
C VAL A 216 -2.28 20.50 -10.13
N GLU A 217 -1.52 21.54 -10.50
CA GLU A 217 -0.68 21.51 -11.70
C GLU A 217 0.79 21.19 -11.38
N ARG A 218 1.22 21.51 -10.17
CA ARG A 218 2.64 21.42 -9.77
C ARG A 218 2.79 20.80 -8.40
N PRO A 219 3.86 20.01 -8.17
CA PRO A 219 4.13 19.38 -6.87
C PRO A 219 4.12 20.37 -5.70
N ALA A 220 4.61 21.61 -5.89
CA ALA A 220 4.63 22.61 -4.84
C ALA A 220 3.23 23.01 -4.32
N GLN A 221 2.20 22.97 -5.17
CA GLN A 221 0.82 23.24 -4.73
C GLN A 221 0.28 22.12 -3.85
N ALA A 222 0.49 20.86 -4.24
CA ALA A 222 0.14 19.70 -3.44
C ALA A 222 0.92 19.69 -2.11
N TRP A 223 2.22 19.98 -2.15
CA TRP A 223 3.05 20.07 -0.95
C TRP A 223 2.53 21.14 0.03
N ASN A 224 2.16 22.32 -0.47
CA ASN A 224 1.61 23.41 0.36
C ASN A 224 0.31 22.97 1.04
N TRP A 225 -0.59 22.31 0.32
CA TRP A 225 -1.82 21.78 0.89
C TRP A 225 -1.53 20.73 1.97
N LEU A 226 -0.73 19.70 1.64
CA LEU A 226 -0.34 18.64 2.56
C LEU A 226 0.30 19.21 3.84
N ASN A 227 1.25 20.13 3.68
CA ASN A 227 1.94 20.75 4.81
C ASN A 227 0.99 21.60 5.67
N THR A 228 0.04 22.30 5.05
CA THR A 228 -0.95 23.12 5.78
C THR A 228 -1.79 22.24 6.69
N ILE A 229 -2.34 21.15 6.16
CA ILE A 229 -3.24 20.28 6.92
C ILE A 229 -2.48 19.43 7.93
N ALA A 230 -1.38 18.78 7.52
CA ALA A 230 -0.56 17.97 8.41
C ALA A 230 0.01 18.79 9.59
N SER A 231 0.48 20.01 9.33
CA SER A 231 0.97 20.92 10.38
C SER A 231 -0.16 21.37 11.31
N ALA A 232 -1.34 21.69 10.78
CA ALA A 232 -2.50 22.07 11.58
C ALA A 232 -2.90 20.95 12.56
N ILE A 233 -2.89 19.70 12.09
CA ILE A 233 -3.17 18.50 12.90
C ILE A 233 -2.08 18.32 13.97
N ARG A 234 -0.79 18.27 13.58
CA ARG A 234 0.33 18.00 14.51
C ARG A 234 0.51 19.08 15.58
N LEU A 235 0.29 20.34 15.25
CA LEU A 235 0.33 21.44 16.23
C LEU A 235 -0.81 21.33 17.26
N SER A 236 -1.92 20.74 16.87
CA SER A 236 -3.07 20.54 17.76
C SER A 236 -2.97 19.27 18.59
N ASP A 237 -2.46 18.19 17.98
CA ASP A 237 -2.24 16.88 18.61
C ASP A 237 -0.93 16.22 18.09
N PRO A 238 0.19 16.42 18.80
CA PRO A 238 1.46 15.79 18.44
C PRO A 238 1.55 14.30 18.86
N SER A 239 0.51 13.77 19.51
CA SER A 239 0.55 12.44 20.14
C SER A 239 0.07 11.31 19.23
N ARG A 240 -0.68 11.62 18.17
CA ARG A 240 -1.23 10.64 17.25
C ARG A 240 -0.58 10.74 15.87
N PRO A 241 -0.43 9.59 15.18
CA PRO A 241 0.08 9.60 13.80
C PRO A 241 -0.90 10.29 12.85
N VAL A 242 -0.32 10.94 11.83
CA VAL A 242 -1.05 11.53 10.71
C VAL A 242 -0.89 10.63 9.50
N VAL A 243 -2.01 10.13 8.98
CA VAL A 243 -2.07 9.25 7.80
C VAL A 243 -2.54 10.00 6.56
N SER A 244 -2.28 9.45 5.36
CA SER A 244 -2.42 10.24 4.13
C SER A 244 -3.84 10.37 3.60
N GLY A 245 -4.65 9.33 3.61
CA GLY A 245 -6.02 9.34 3.05
C GLY A 245 -6.10 9.68 1.56
N MET A 246 -5.06 9.37 0.78
CA MET A 246 -4.93 9.79 -0.61
C MET A 246 -5.17 8.66 -1.60
N HIS A 247 -5.64 9.01 -2.78
CA HIS A 247 -5.90 8.13 -3.90
C HIS A 247 -4.82 8.28 -4.98
N SER A 248 -4.39 7.15 -5.57
CA SER A 248 -3.54 7.08 -6.79
C SER A 248 -2.31 7.99 -6.78
N GLN A 249 -1.34 7.69 -5.90
CA GLN A 249 -0.08 8.44 -5.81
C GLN A 249 1.00 7.83 -6.69
N GLU A 250 1.87 8.66 -7.25
CA GLU A 250 2.91 8.25 -8.19
C GLU A 250 4.31 8.21 -7.56
N SER A 251 5.18 7.38 -8.12
CA SER A 251 6.61 7.39 -7.79
C SER A 251 7.38 8.50 -8.51
N ASN A 252 6.83 9.07 -9.57
CA ASN A 252 7.46 10.16 -10.31
C ASN A 252 7.50 11.44 -9.50
N VAL A 253 8.69 11.91 -9.15
CA VAL A 253 8.91 13.16 -8.37
C VAL A 253 8.34 14.42 -9.04
N ARG A 254 8.08 14.37 -10.36
CA ARG A 254 7.48 15.46 -11.12
C ARG A 254 5.96 15.44 -11.13
N ALA A 255 5.35 14.32 -10.70
CA ALA A 255 3.90 14.25 -10.59
C ALA A 255 3.38 15.24 -9.55
N PRO A 256 2.24 15.89 -9.79
CA PRO A 256 1.66 16.81 -8.81
C PRO A 256 1.48 16.19 -7.43
N TRP A 257 1.01 14.96 -7.36
CA TRP A 257 0.88 14.17 -6.16
C TRP A 257 1.85 12.98 -6.18
N ASN A 258 2.96 13.09 -5.47
CA ASN A 258 3.99 12.05 -5.43
C ASN A 258 4.24 11.52 -4.02
N LEU A 259 4.74 10.31 -3.95
CA LEU A 259 4.97 9.58 -2.71
C LEU A 259 6.08 10.17 -1.85
N GLN A 260 7.06 10.83 -2.47
CA GLN A 260 8.20 11.43 -1.76
C GLN A 260 7.74 12.56 -0.84
N MET A 261 6.89 13.48 -1.35
CA MET A 261 6.37 14.59 -0.52
C MET A 261 5.47 14.07 0.61
N GLN A 262 4.74 12.99 0.38
CA GLN A 262 3.94 12.40 1.44
C GLN A 262 4.82 11.77 2.51
N GLY A 263 5.88 11.06 2.12
CA GLY A 263 6.87 10.52 3.05
C GLY A 263 7.59 11.60 3.87
N GLU A 264 7.80 12.79 3.29
CA GLU A 264 8.34 13.94 4.01
C GLU A 264 7.39 14.45 5.11
N LEU A 265 6.10 14.51 4.81
CA LEU A 265 5.13 15.24 5.63
C LEU A 265 4.25 14.36 6.52
N LEU A 266 4.15 13.05 6.29
CA LEU A 266 3.21 12.15 6.96
C LEU A 266 3.91 11.01 7.69
N ASP A 267 3.19 10.35 8.60
CA ASP A 267 3.73 9.26 9.41
C ASP A 267 3.45 7.88 8.81
N VAL A 268 2.27 7.70 8.21
CA VAL A 268 1.83 6.47 7.55
C VAL A 268 1.12 6.82 6.25
N LEU A 269 1.43 6.10 5.17
CA LEU A 269 0.77 6.28 3.89
C LEU A 269 -0.33 5.23 3.69
N THR A 270 -1.37 5.62 2.96
CA THR A 270 -2.55 4.78 2.80
C THR A 270 -3.01 4.77 1.34
N PRO A 271 -2.67 3.73 0.57
CA PRO A 271 -3.25 3.53 -0.75
C PRO A 271 -4.72 3.08 -0.67
N HIS A 272 -5.48 3.35 -1.75
CA HIS A 272 -6.81 2.81 -2.02
C HIS A 272 -6.73 1.84 -3.20
N PRO A 273 -6.22 0.61 -2.99
CA PRO A 273 -5.85 -0.32 -4.05
C PRO A 273 -7.05 -1.13 -4.55
N TYR A 274 -8.05 -0.50 -5.10
CA TYR A 274 -9.16 -1.22 -5.73
C TYR A 274 -8.68 -2.01 -6.95
N PRO A 275 -9.18 -3.23 -7.16
CA PRO A 275 -8.97 -3.97 -8.39
C PRO A 275 -9.82 -3.34 -9.49
N ALA A 276 -9.44 -2.13 -9.93
CA ALA A 276 -10.30 -1.25 -10.68
C ALA A 276 -10.77 -1.86 -12.00
N PRO A 277 -12.09 -1.98 -12.22
CA PRO A 277 -12.65 -2.27 -13.53
C PRO A 277 -12.60 -1.06 -14.46
N PHE A 278 -12.18 0.10 -13.96
CA PHE A 278 -12.18 1.38 -14.67
C PHE A 278 -11.05 1.53 -15.70
N ARG A 279 -10.04 0.65 -15.64
CA ARG A 279 -8.94 0.63 -16.61
C ARG A 279 -8.87 -0.75 -17.25
N VAL A 280 -8.96 -0.79 -18.56
CA VAL A 280 -8.96 -2.03 -19.38
C VAL A 280 -7.72 -2.90 -19.12
N ASP A 281 -6.62 -2.29 -18.70
CA ASP A 281 -5.33 -2.93 -18.41
C ASP A 281 -5.19 -3.42 -16.95
N ALA A 282 -6.01 -2.92 -16.05
CA ALA A 282 -5.89 -3.19 -14.62
C ALA A 282 -6.68 -4.41 -14.15
N ASN A 283 -7.76 -4.76 -14.84
CA ASN A 283 -8.71 -5.76 -14.37
C ASN A 283 -8.59 -7.07 -15.14
N ARG A 284 -7.68 -7.91 -14.70
CA ARG A 284 -7.51 -9.24 -15.28
C ARG A 284 -7.52 -10.28 -14.18
N GLY A 285 -8.48 -11.18 -14.26
CA GLY A 285 -8.67 -12.27 -13.33
C GLY A 285 -9.74 -12.02 -12.25
N PRO A 286 -10.15 -13.09 -11.58
CA PRO A 286 -11.20 -13.06 -10.56
C PRO A 286 -10.76 -12.26 -9.33
N PHE A 287 -11.72 -11.64 -8.64
CA PHE A 287 -11.46 -10.87 -7.42
C PHE A 287 -10.75 -11.68 -6.33
N ASN A 288 -11.00 -12.97 -6.26
CA ASN A 288 -10.37 -13.92 -5.34
C ASN A 288 -9.17 -14.67 -5.96
N GLY A 289 -8.50 -14.09 -6.95
CA GLY A 289 -7.33 -14.68 -7.61
C GLY A 289 -5.99 -14.18 -7.06
N PHE A 290 -4.91 -14.79 -7.51
CA PHE A 290 -3.51 -14.51 -7.11
C PHE A 290 -3.15 -13.03 -7.20
N ARG A 291 -3.50 -12.36 -8.31
CA ARG A 291 -3.23 -10.94 -8.49
C ARG A 291 -3.93 -10.07 -7.45
N ASN A 292 -5.23 -10.28 -7.28
CA ASN A 292 -6.04 -9.46 -6.38
C ASN A 292 -5.73 -9.72 -4.90
N ALA A 293 -5.25 -10.91 -4.54
CA ALA A 293 -4.70 -11.19 -3.22
C ALA A 293 -3.44 -10.36 -2.93
N LEU A 294 -2.59 -10.17 -3.93
CA LEU A 294 -1.31 -9.45 -3.80
C LEU A 294 -1.38 -7.95 -4.13
N HIS A 295 -2.44 -7.47 -4.78
CA HIS A 295 -2.54 -6.08 -5.23
C HIS A 295 -2.48 -5.07 -4.06
N PRO A 296 -3.28 -5.19 -2.97
CA PRO A 296 -3.18 -4.29 -1.83
C PRO A 296 -1.81 -4.32 -1.16
N VAL A 297 -1.21 -5.50 -1.07
CA VAL A 297 0.13 -5.69 -0.51
C VAL A 297 1.19 -5.01 -1.36
N GLY A 298 1.20 -5.30 -2.66
CA GLY A 298 2.17 -4.75 -3.60
C GLY A 298 2.15 -3.23 -3.61
N GLN A 299 0.95 -2.61 -3.62
CA GLN A 299 0.83 -1.15 -3.62
C GLN A 299 1.27 -0.52 -2.29
N SER A 300 0.95 -1.15 -1.16
CA SER A 300 1.44 -0.68 0.14
C SER A 300 2.97 -0.76 0.23
N LEU A 301 3.57 -1.88 -0.17
CA LEU A 301 5.03 -2.03 -0.18
C LEU A 301 5.71 -1.08 -1.19
N PHE A 302 5.07 -0.78 -2.32
CA PHE A 302 5.53 0.22 -3.26
C PHE A 302 5.55 1.62 -2.63
N TYR A 303 4.49 1.99 -1.90
CA TYR A 303 4.43 3.25 -1.16
C TYR A 303 5.55 3.31 -0.10
N GLU A 304 5.75 2.23 0.66
CA GLU A 304 6.85 2.14 1.63
C GLU A 304 8.22 2.30 0.97
N GLY A 305 8.42 1.67 -0.18
CA GLY A 305 9.70 1.67 -0.90
C GLY A 305 10.13 3.04 -1.40
N ILE A 306 9.19 3.90 -1.78
CA ILE A 306 9.43 5.26 -2.28
C ILE A 306 9.42 6.27 -1.14
N SER A 307 8.43 6.22 -0.25
CA SER A 307 8.25 7.22 0.80
C SER A 307 9.18 7.03 2.00
N GLY A 308 9.69 5.82 2.22
CA GLY A 308 10.41 5.45 3.44
C GLY A 308 9.52 5.39 4.69
N LYS A 309 8.21 5.39 4.54
CA LYS A 309 7.22 5.30 5.63
C LYS A 309 6.42 4.02 5.51
N ARG A 310 5.86 3.56 6.64
CA ARG A 310 4.91 2.45 6.61
C ARG A 310 3.68 2.80 5.79
N ALA A 311 3.10 1.79 5.15
CA ALA A 311 1.84 1.94 4.45
C ALA A 311 0.93 0.73 4.72
N PHE A 312 -0.39 0.94 4.58
CA PHE A 312 -1.38 -0.13 4.64
C PHE A 312 -2.60 0.22 3.76
N PRO A 313 -3.32 -0.80 3.23
CA PRO A 313 -4.49 -0.56 2.39
C PRO A 313 -5.67 -0.02 3.21
N GLN A 314 -6.02 1.25 3.00
CA GLN A 314 -7.04 1.97 3.75
C GLN A 314 -8.43 1.81 3.15
N GLU A 315 -8.52 1.57 1.85
CA GLU A 315 -9.75 1.22 1.17
C GLU A 315 -9.50 0.06 0.21
N VAL A 316 -10.14 -1.06 0.47
CA VAL A 316 -10.21 -2.21 -0.43
C VAL A 316 -11.64 -2.71 -0.51
N GLY A 317 -12.05 -3.26 -1.64
CA GLY A 317 -13.40 -3.76 -1.81
C GLY A 317 -13.61 -4.41 -3.17
N SER A 318 -14.74 -5.11 -3.33
CA SER A 318 -15.07 -5.85 -4.54
C SER A 318 -15.78 -5.01 -5.60
N LEU A 319 -16.18 -3.78 -5.28
CA LEU A 319 -17.01 -2.90 -6.14
C LEU A 319 -18.36 -3.54 -6.54
N GLY A 320 -18.95 -4.30 -5.61
CA GLY A 320 -20.29 -4.84 -5.69
C GLY A 320 -20.47 -6.11 -6.54
N PRO A 321 -21.70 -6.68 -6.56
CA PRO A 321 -21.97 -7.97 -7.18
C PRO A 321 -21.81 -7.99 -8.71
N THR A 322 -21.82 -6.84 -9.37
CA THR A 322 -21.56 -6.73 -10.80
C THR A 322 -20.10 -7.03 -11.17
N ILE A 323 -19.19 -6.93 -10.19
CA ILE A 323 -17.77 -7.23 -10.33
C ILE A 323 -17.42 -8.55 -9.64
N ALA A 324 -17.91 -8.74 -8.40
CA ALA A 324 -17.68 -9.95 -7.63
C ALA A 324 -18.92 -10.29 -6.79
N PRO A 325 -19.58 -11.42 -7.03
CA PRO A 325 -20.68 -11.87 -6.19
C PRO A 325 -20.22 -12.04 -4.74
N GLY A 326 -21.15 -11.96 -3.79
CA GLY A 326 -20.83 -11.91 -2.35
C GLY A 326 -19.91 -13.04 -1.86
N TRP A 327 -20.02 -14.26 -2.39
CA TRP A 327 -19.11 -15.35 -2.04
C TRP A 327 -17.66 -15.11 -2.52
N MET A 328 -17.51 -14.49 -3.70
CA MET A 328 -16.19 -14.16 -4.25
C MET A 328 -15.59 -12.94 -3.50
N ALA A 329 -16.42 -11.97 -3.11
CA ALA A 329 -16.01 -10.86 -2.26
C ALA A 329 -15.49 -11.37 -0.89
N ALA A 330 -16.18 -12.34 -0.29
CA ALA A 330 -15.74 -12.97 0.96
C ALA A 330 -14.42 -13.72 0.81
N ALA A 331 -14.26 -14.49 -0.26
CA ALA A 331 -13.04 -15.21 -0.58
C ALA A 331 -11.86 -14.24 -0.80
N GLY A 332 -12.07 -13.17 -1.57
CA GLY A 332 -11.07 -12.13 -1.80
C GLY A 332 -10.70 -11.38 -0.53
N MET A 333 -11.67 -11.03 0.32
CA MET A 333 -11.39 -10.43 1.63
C MET A 333 -10.49 -11.34 2.48
N ARG A 334 -10.81 -12.63 2.56
CA ARG A 334 -10.01 -13.57 3.33
C ARG A 334 -8.56 -13.64 2.83
N GLN A 335 -8.36 -13.72 1.50
CA GLN A 335 -7.03 -13.69 0.91
C GLN A 335 -6.28 -12.39 1.20
N GLN A 336 -6.92 -11.23 1.02
CA GLN A 336 -6.29 -9.92 1.22
C GLN A 336 -5.93 -9.67 2.68
N LEU A 337 -6.75 -10.15 3.64
CA LEU A 337 -6.42 -10.11 5.07
C LEU A 337 -5.17 -10.95 5.37
N PHE A 338 -5.13 -12.22 4.93
CA PHE A 338 -3.96 -13.06 5.10
C PHE A 338 -2.73 -12.49 4.40
N ALA A 339 -2.86 -12.08 3.14
CA ALA A 339 -1.78 -11.52 2.35
C ALA A 339 -1.20 -10.25 3.00
N SER A 340 -2.04 -9.33 3.47
CA SER A 340 -1.60 -8.11 4.13
C SER A 340 -0.87 -8.40 5.44
N TRP A 341 -1.41 -9.29 6.27
CA TRP A 341 -0.82 -9.65 7.54
C TRP A 341 0.53 -10.37 7.39
N MET A 342 0.60 -11.41 6.53
CA MET A 342 1.83 -12.17 6.31
C MET A 342 2.95 -11.35 5.65
N HIS A 343 2.63 -10.20 5.04
CA HIS A 343 3.62 -9.27 4.49
C HIS A 343 4.01 -8.15 5.46
N GLY A 344 3.45 -8.14 6.69
CA GLY A 344 3.82 -7.22 7.76
C GLY A 344 3.15 -5.85 7.68
N LEU A 345 2.06 -5.71 6.93
CA LEU A 345 1.26 -4.48 6.92
C LEU A 345 0.55 -4.32 8.27
N ALA A 346 0.21 -3.09 8.65
CA ALA A 346 -0.39 -2.79 9.96
C ALA A 346 -1.86 -3.20 10.06
N GLY A 347 -2.57 -3.25 8.97
CA GLY A 347 -3.99 -3.57 8.93
C GLY A 347 -4.58 -3.51 7.53
N LEU A 348 -5.90 -3.65 7.47
CA LEU A 348 -6.68 -3.51 6.25
C LEU A 348 -8.06 -2.94 6.60
N LEU A 349 -8.51 -1.92 5.85
CA LEU A 349 -9.85 -1.37 5.96
C LEU A 349 -10.66 -1.65 4.70
N TRP A 350 -11.80 -2.31 4.87
CA TRP A 350 -12.72 -2.61 3.77
C TRP A 350 -13.63 -1.42 3.46
N TRP A 351 -13.90 -1.17 2.21
CA TRP A 351 -14.93 -0.26 1.74
C TRP A 351 -16.17 -1.06 1.40
N CYS A 352 -17.29 -0.99 2.16
CA CYS A 352 -17.45 -0.23 3.39
C CYS A 352 -18.26 -1.03 4.43
N ALA A 353 -18.66 -0.39 5.53
CA ALA A 353 -19.37 -1.04 6.63
C ALA A 353 -20.78 -1.53 6.22
N PHE A 354 -21.57 -0.69 5.55
CA PHE A 354 -22.96 -0.98 5.20
C PHE A 354 -23.21 -0.87 3.70
N GLU A 355 -24.09 -1.71 3.19
CA GLU A 355 -24.70 -1.50 1.88
C GLU A 355 -25.41 -0.13 1.86
N GLN A 356 -25.53 0.48 0.67
CA GLN A 356 -26.16 1.79 0.50
C GLN A 356 -27.41 1.69 -0.37
N THR A 357 -28.09 0.52 -0.30
CA THR A 357 -29.22 0.17 -1.16
C THR A 357 -30.51 0.92 -0.82
N ASN A 358 -30.60 1.43 0.41
CA ASN A 358 -31.73 2.23 0.91
C ASN A 358 -31.58 3.74 0.67
N LEU A 359 -30.45 4.19 0.12
CA LEU A 359 -30.18 5.61 -0.12
C LEU A 359 -30.44 5.95 -1.60
N ASP A 360 -31.15 7.05 -1.86
CA ASP A 360 -31.58 7.49 -3.18
C ASP A 360 -31.28 8.97 -3.49
N TYR A 361 -30.44 9.59 -2.69
CA TYR A 361 -29.97 10.97 -2.84
C TYR A 361 -28.49 11.02 -3.30
N PRO A 362 -28.00 12.16 -3.87
CA PRO A 362 -26.60 12.29 -4.23
C PRO A 362 -25.62 12.09 -3.06
N PRO A 363 -24.57 11.26 -3.23
CA PRO A 363 -24.09 10.61 -4.45
C PRO A 363 -24.73 9.23 -4.75
N PHE A 364 -25.72 8.79 -4.01
CA PHE A 364 -26.27 7.43 -4.04
C PHE A 364 -27.48 7.25 -4.97
N GLU A 365 -27.91 8.28 -5.71
CA GLU A 365 -29.09 8.26 -6.59
C GLU A 365 -28.93 7.37 -7.82
N ASN A 366 -27.73 7.01 -8.17
CA ASN A 366 -27.45 6.18 -9.33
C ASN A 366 -27.30 4.69 -8.96
N ASN A 367 -27.53 3.79 -9.92
CA ASN A 367 -27.20 2.38 -9.78
C ASN A 367 -25.66 2.19 -9.85
N ALA A 368 -24.96 2.87 -8.96
CA ALA A 368 -23.51 2.79 -8.89
C ALA A 368 -23.06 1.48 -8.25
N MET A 369 -21.85 1.07 -8.58
CA MET A 369 -21.20 -0.10 -7.98
C MET A 369 -21.11 -0.01 -6.45
N GLU A 370 -21.10 1.20 -5.90
CA GLU A 370 -20.98 1.44 -4.46
C GLU A 370 -22.20 1.03 -3.62
N ARG A 371 -23.37 0.81 -4.25
CA ARG A 371 -24.60 0.51 -3.51
C ARG A 371 -24.57 -0.81 -2.74
N GLU A 372 -23.86 -1.82 -3.24
CA GLU A 372 -23.84 -3.18 -2.68
C GLU A 372 -22.44 -3.61 -2.23
N LEU A 373 -21.66 -2.70 -1.66
CA LEU A 373 -20.28 -2.93 -1.20
C LEU A 373 -20.17 -3.31 0.27
N GLY A 374 -21.21 -3.04 1.05
CA GLY A 374 -21.19 -3.18 2.49
C GLY A 374 -20.93 -4.60 2.97
N ILE A 375 -20.19 -4.72 4.09
CA ILE A 375 -20.06 -6.00 4.78
C ILE A 375 -21.32 -6.39 5.53
N LEU A 376 -22.14 -5.39 5.92
CA LEU A 376 -23.42 -5.53 6.62
C LEU A 376 -24.55 -4.94 5.78
N LYS A 377 -25.76 -5.50 5.92
CA LYS A 377 -26.98 -4.96 5.32
C LYS A 377 -27.57 -3.83 6.14
N THR A 378 -28.41 -3.00 5.50
CA THR A 378 -29.11 -1.88 6.14
C THR A 378 -30.47 -2.26 6.75
N ASP A 379 -30.80 -3.55 6.77
CA ASP A 379 -31.99 -4.05 7.44
C ASP A 379 -31.94 -3.81 8.96
N PRO A 380 -33.09 -3.87 9.69
CA PRO A 380 -33.11 -3.63 11.14
C PRO A 380 -32.19 -4.53 11.96
N ALA A 381 -31.87 -5.73 11.46
CA ALA A 381 -30.98 -6.69 12.10
C ALA A 381 -29.50 -6.46 11.77
N ARG A 382 -29.18 -5.59 10.83
CA ARG A 382 -27.82 -5.39 10.30
C ARG A 382 -27.20 -6.72 9.87
N THR A 383 -27.95 -7.48 9.08
CA THR A 383 -27.57 -8.85 8.70
C THR A 383 -26.17 -8.92 8.11
N PRO A 384 -25.28 -9.76 8.65
CA PRO A 384 -23.92 -9.92 8.11
C PRO A 384 -23.94 -10.49 6.70
N GLY A 385 -23.27 -9.81 5.77
CA GLY A 385 -22.98 -10.33 4.45
C GLY A 385 -21.84 -11.36 4.47
N PRO A 386 -21.57 -12.07 3.36
CA PRO A 386 -20.49 -13.05 3.27
C PRO A 386 -19.13 -12.50 3.65
N ALA A 387 -18.84 -11.24 3.29
CA ALA A 387 -17.57 -10.55 3.63
C ALA A 387 -17.42 -10.33 5.15
N ALA A 388 -18.48 -9.94 5.88
CA ALA A 388 -18.44 -9.83 7.34
C ALA A 388 -18.17 -11.18 8.02
N ILE A 389 -18.72 -12.27 7.49
CA ILE A 389 -18.49 -13.63 7.99
C ILE A 389 -17.00 -13.99 7.80
N ALA A 390 -16.42 -13.67 6.64
CA ALA A 390 -15.00 -13.93 6.36
C ALA A 390 -14.07 -13.09 7.25
N LEU A 391 -14.38 -11.82 7.47
CA LEU A 391 -13.61 -10.94 8.37
C LEU A 391 -13.64 -11.47 9.80
N ARG A 392 -14.82 -11.82 10.32
CA ARG A 392 -14.98 -12.39 11.66
C ARG A 392 -14.23 -13.70 11.83
N ALA A 393 -14.26 -14.58 10.81
CA ALA A 393 -13.54 -15.86 10.83
C ALA A 393 -12.02 -15.64 10.85
N PHE A 394 -11.50 -14.69 10.06
CA PHE A 394 -10.08 -14.34 10.08
C PHE A 394 -9.67 -13.75 11.44
N LYS A 395 -10.46 -12.83 12.01
CA LYS A 395 -10.17 -12.28 13.34
C LYS A 395 -10.15 -13.37 14.40
N ALA A 396 -11.15 -14.25 14.43
CA ALA A 396 -11.20 -15.38 15.36
C ALA A 396 -9.97 -16.31 15.23
N PHE A 397 -9.54 -16.56 14.00
CA PHE A 397 -8.30 -17.32 13.75
C PHE A 397 -7.09 -16.57 14.33
N LYS A 398 -6.91 -15.29 14.00
CA LYS A 398 -5.80 -14.45 14.49
C LYS A 398 -5.75 -14.44 16.02
N ASP A 399 -6.89 -14.25 16.68
CA ASP A 399 -6.99 -14.18 18.14
C ASP A 399 -6.76 -15.53 18.84
N SER A 400 -6.92 -16.64 18.13
CA SER A 400 -6.66 -17.99 18.65
C SER A 400 -5.16 -18.36 18.70
N LEU A 401 -4.30 -17.55 18.11
CA LEU A 401 -2.87 -17.82 18.04
C LEU A 401 -2.18 -17.51 19.38
N PRO A 402 -1.09 -18.22 19.72
CA PRO A 402 -0.34 -17.96 20.97
C PRO A 402 0.56 -16.70 20.90
N PHE A 403 0.39 -15.87 19.89
CA PHE A 403 1.12 -14.62 19.67
C PHE A 403 0.21 -13.58 19.02
N THR A 404 0.43 -12.31 19.32
CA THR A 404 -0.33 -11.16 18.76
C THR A 404 0.37 -10.51 17.57
N ALA A 405 1.69 -10.71 17.46
CA ALA A 405 2.51 -10.10 16.42
C ALA A 405 3.33 -11.15 15.66
N LEU A 406 3.38 -11.03 14.34
CA LEU A 406 4.31 -11.79 13.52
C LEU A 406 5.71 -11.17 13.61
N PRO A 407 6.79 -11.98 13.72
CA PRO A 407 8.15 -11.49 13.54
C PRO A 407 8.33 -10.82 12.17
N PRO A 408 9.36 -9.97 12.01
CA PRO A 408 9.66 -9.38 10.71
C PRO A 408 9.82 -10.45 9.63
N ARG A 409 9.23 -10.19 8.46
CA ARG A 409 9.33 -11.07 7.29
C ARG A 409 10.76 -11.10 6.77
N GLN A 410 11.27 -12.29 6.46
CA GLN A 410 12.55 -12.46 5.77
C GLN A 410 12.42 -11.94 4.33
N THR A 411 13.39 -11.14 3.89
CA THR A 411 13.48 -10.63 2.53
C THR A 411 14.90 -10.82 2.00
N GLU A 412 15.01 -11.33 0.78
CA GLU A 412 16.32 -11.70 0.19
C GLU A 412 16.74 -10.77 -0.94
N ALA A 413 15.81 -10.00 -1.48
CA ALA A 413 16.10 -9.14 -2.61
C ALA A 413 15.69 -7.68 -2.36
N VAL A 414 16.44 -6.77 -2.98
CA VAL A 414 16.11 -5.34 -3.09
C VAL A 414 15.71 -5.05 -4.52
N CYS A 415 14.47 -4.62 -4.73
CA CYS A 415 13.99 -4.15 -6.02
C CYS A 415 14.02 -2.62 -6.07
N LEU A 416 14.74 -2.06 -7.04
CA LEU A 416 14.85 -0.62 -7.21
C LEU A 416 13.69 -0.08 -8.02
N LEU A 417 13.08 0.99 -7.51
CA LEU A 417 11.96 1.68 -8.13
C LEU A 417 12.43 2.95 -8.81
N SER A 418 11.99 3.19 -10.03
CA SER A 418 12.20 4.49 -10.67
C SER A 418 11.42 5.59 -9.96
N GLU A 419 12.06 6.75 -9.80
CA GLU A 419 11.47 7.98 -9.30
C GLU A 419 11.33 9.04 -10.42
N LYS A 420 11.46 8.60 -11.69
CA LYS A 420 11.45 9.47 -12.88
C LYS A 420 10.24 9.24 -13.77
N GLU A 421 9.53 8.16 -13.57
CA GLU A 421 8.32 7.78 -14.29
C GLU A 421 7.32 7.12 -13.32
N ASP A 422 6.06 6.95 -13.72
CA ASP A 422 5.13 6.10 -12.97
C ASP A 422 5.58 4.63 -13.10
N PHE A 423 6.01 4.07 -11.98
CA PHE A 423 6.67 2.76 -11.94
C PHE A 423 5.82 1.66 -11.30
N TRP A 424 4.54 1.94 -11.01
CA TRP A 424 3.68 1.02 -10.30
C TRP A 424 3.51 -0.33 -11.00
N GLN A 425 3.16 -0.33 -12.27
CA GLN A 425 2.89 -1.58 -13.01
C GLN A 425 4.13 -2.48 -13.07
N THR A 426 5.28 -1.92 -13.42
CA THR A 426 6.55 -2.64 -13.50
C THR A 426 6.96 -3.20 -12.13
N SER A 427 6.78 -2.41 -11.06
CA SER A 427 7.07 -2.84 -9.68
C SER A 427 6.17 -3.99 -9.24
N PHE A 428 4.89 -3.92 -9.57
CA PHE A 428 3.96 -5.01 -9.23
C PHE A 428 4.26 -6.29 -10.03
N GLY A 429 4.68 -6.16 -11.30
CA GLY A 429 5.20 -7.28 -12.09
C GLY A 429 6.40 -7.95 -11.41
N ALA A 430 7.38 -7.17 -10.96
CA ALA A 430 8.53 -7.67 -10.21
C ALA A 430 8.12 -8.39 -8.92
N PHE A 431 7.17 -7.82 -8.18
CA PHE A 431 6.65 -8.41 -6.95
C PHE A 431 5.98 -9.78 -7.20
N MET A 432 5.10 -9.86 -8.19
CA MET A 432 4.43 -11.12 -8.54
C MET A 432 5.42 -12.20 -9.00
N LEU A 433 6.40 -11.84 -9.86
CA LEU A 433 7.44 -12.75 -10.32
C LEU A 433 8.29 -13.29 -9.17
N SER A 434 8.64 -12.44 -8.18
CA SER A 434 9.36 -12.88 -6.99
C SER A 434 8.56 -13.88 -6.15
N LYS A 435 7.24 -13.64 -6.00
CA LYS A 435 6.35 -14.56 -5.30
C LYS A 435 6.24 -15.92 -6.01
N GLN A 436 6.10 -15.92 -7.32
CA GLN A 436 6.10 -17.16 -8.11
C GLN A 436 7.45 -17.87 -8.04
N ALA A 437 8.56 -17.13 -8.09
CA ALA A 437 9.92 -17.69 -7.93
C ALA A 437 10.20 -18.23 -6.52
N GLY A 438 9.44 -17.82 -5.51
CA GLY A 438 9.50 -18.36 -4.16
C GLY A 438 10.43 -17.62 -3.21
N PHE A 439 10.67 -16.32 -3.43
CA PHE A 439 11.43 -15.45 -2.52
C PHE A 439 10.70 -14.12 -2.27
N ASP A 440 11.16 -13.37 -1.29
CA ASP A 440 10.61 -12.07 -0.93
C ASP A 440 11.57 -10.93 -1.25
N LEU A 441 10.99 -9.79 -1.64
CA LEU A 441 11.73 -8.56 -1.90
C LEU A 441 11.25 -7.40 -1.05
N VAL A 442 12.11 -6.39 -0.90
CA VAL A 442 11.75 -5.04 -0.47
C VAL A 442 11.93 -4.08 -1.63
N PHE A 443 11.05 -3.11 -1.71
CA PHE A 443 11.19 -2.01 -2.65
C PHE A 443 12.04 -0.89 -2.06
N ARG A 444 12.82 -0.21 -2.91
CA ARG A 444 13.58 1.00 -2.58
C ARG A 444 13.61 1.95 -3.75
N GLY A 445 13.41 3.24 -3.49
CA GLY A 445 13.61 4.29 -4.48
C GLY A 445 15.05 4.27 -5.01
N SER A 446 15.23 4.42 -6.31
CA SER A 446 16.55 4.34 -6.95
C SER A 446 17.47 5.51 -6.57
N GLU A 447 16.90 6.67 -6.23
CA GLU A 447 17.64 7.88 -5.89
C GLU A 447 17.77 8.12 -4.38
N SER A 448 16.82 7.64 -3.60
CA SER A 448 16.69 7.93 -2.17
C SER A 448 17.41 6.91 -1.30
N GLY A 449 18.00 7.40 -0.20
CA GLY A 449 18.50 6.61 0.90
C GLY A 449 19.63 5.62 0.59
N ASP A 450 20.01 4.85 1.59
CA ASP A 450 20.95 3.74 1.45
C ASP A 450 20.24 2.49 0.98
N LEU A 451 20.90 1.73 0.10
CA LEU A 451 20.42 0.41 -0.30
C LEU A 451 20.82 -0.61 0.78
N PRO A 452 19.88 -1.31 1.41
CA PRO A 452 20.21 -2.36 2.35
C PRO A 452 21.03 -3.46 1.68
N ASP A 453 21.87 -4.14 2.45
CA ASP A 453 22.62 -5.26 1.93
C ASP A 453 21.70 -6.45 1.64
N ALA A 454 21.85 -7.01 0.45
CA ALA A 454 21.07 -8.14 -0.02
C ALA A 454 21.91 -8.98 -1.00
N PRO A 455 21.67 -10.28 -1.08
CA PRO A 455 22.34 -11.13 -2.06
C PRO A 455 21.87 -10.86 -3.50
N LEU A 456 20.66 -10.31 -3.69
CA LEU A 456 20.06 -10.02 -4.99
C LEU A 456 19.55 -8.59 -5.05
N TYR A 457 19.96 -7.85 -6.08
CA TYR A 457 19.37 -6.58 -6.47
C TYR A 457 18.66 -6.76 -7.80
N ILE A 458 17.45 -6.17 -7.91
CA ILE A 458 16.62 -6.24 -9.12
C ILE A 458 16.44 -4.83 -9.63
N LEU A 459 16.78 -4.63 -10.89
CA LEU A 459 16.55 -3.41 -11.64
C LEU A 459 15.50 -3.73 -12.73
N PRO A 460 14.20 -3.54 -12.44
CA PRO A 460 13.15 -3.84 -13.39
C PRO A 460 13.24 -2.99 -14.66
N SER A 461 12.59 -3.45 -15.70
CA SER A 461 12.58 -2.78 -16.99
C SER A 461 11.93 -1.39 -16.92
N GLY A 462 12.68 -0.37 -17.36
CA GLY A 462 12.15 0.97 -17.55
C GLY A 462 11.60 1.20 -18.94
N SER A 463 10.72 2.18 -19.08
CA SER A 463 10.11 2.57 -20.36
C SER A 463 10.87 3.70 -21.05
N GLU A 464 11.58 4.52 -20.28
CA GLU A 464 12.25 5.73 -20.76
C GLU A 464 13.77 5.68 -20.54
N TRP A 465 14.49 6.49 -21.30
CA TRP A 465 15.95 6.62 -21.18
C TRP A 465 16.41 7.22 -19.83
N GLU A 466 15.54 7.97 -19.14
CA GLU A 466 15.77 8.57 -17.83
C GLU A 466 15.29 7.71 -16.65
N THR A 467 14.77 6.51 -16.89
CA THR A 467 14.21 5.64 -15.84
C THR A 467 15.13 5.52 -14.63
N TYR A 468 16.42 5.33 -14.87
CA TYR A 468 17.44 5.31 -13.81
C TYR A 468 18.55 6.30 -14.11
N THR A 469 18.95 7.08 -13.09
CA THR A 469 20.10 7.96 -13.23
C THR A 469 21.40 7.17 -13.30
N HIS A 470 22.43 7.80 -13.85
CA HIS A 470 23.79 7.22 -13.83
C HIS A 470 24.27 6.96 -12.39
N ARG A 471 23.86 7.79 -11.43
CA ARG A 471 24.18 7.60 -10.01
C ARG A 471 23.51 6.33 -9.47
N ALA A 472 22.22 6.10 -9.72
CA ALA A 472 21.53 4.89 -9.31
C ALA A 472 22.15 3.63 -9.92
N TRP A 473 22.47 3.68 -11.22
CA TRP A 473 23.16 2.61 -11.92
C TRP A 473 24.52 2.27 -11.27
N LYS A 474 25.35 3.29 -10.99
CA LYS A 474 26.65 3.09 -10.32
C LYS A 474 26.49 2.51 -8.91
N ARG A 475 25.48 2.94 -8.16
CA ARG A 475 25.22 2.42 -6.80
C ARG A 475 24.94 0.91 -6.81
N VAL A 476 24.11 0.46 -7.73
CA VAL A 476 23.75 -0.97 -7.78
C VAL A 476 24.91 -1.81 -8.38
N LEU A 477 25.67 -1.27 -9.33
CA LEU A 477 26.90 -1.92 -9.81
C LEU A 477 27.95 -2.09 -8.71
N ALA A 478 28.08 -1.12 -7.80
CA ALA A 478 28.98 -1.23 -6.64
C ALA A 478 28.57 -2.37 -5.70
N LYS A 479 27.26 -2.65 -5.54
CA LYS A 479 26.79 -3.83 -4.79
C LYS A 479 27.17 -5.14 -5.51
N ALA A 480 27.04 -5.19 -6.83
CA ALA A 480 27.49 -6.35 -7.61
C ALA A 480 29.02 -6.52 -7.51
N GLU A 481 29.80 -5.43 -7.59
CA GLU A 481 31.27 -5.48 -7.42
C GLU A 481 31.68 -6.02 -6.04
N ALA A 482 30.89 -5.69 -5.00
CA ALA A 482 31.12 -6.16 -3.63
C ALA A 482 30.72 -7.63 -3.40
N GLY A 483 29.96 -8.27 -4.28
CA GLY A 483 29.63 -9.70 -4.19
C GLY A 483 28.16 -10.05 -4.42
N ALA A 484 27.27 -9.08 -4.57
CA ALA A 484 25.86 -9.34 -4.83
C ALA A 484 25.61 -9.77 -6.29
N THR A 485 24.46 -10.37 -6.54
CA THR A 485 23.92 -10.57 -7.89
C THR A 485 23.03 -9.40 -8.25
N LEU A 486 23.22 -8.83 -9.45
CA LEU A 486 22.32 -7.85 -10.04
C LEU A 486 21.53 -8.50 -11.19
N LEU A 487 20.20 -8.53 -11.08
CA LEU A 487 19.31 -8.81 -12.19
C LEU A 487 18.87 -7.49 -12.82
N VAL A 488 19.15 -7.28 -14.10
CA VAL A 488 18.69 -6.13 -14.86
C VAL A 488 17.87 -6.59 -16.05
N SER A 489 16.62 -6.12 -16.12
CA SER A 489 15.76 -6.31 -17.29
C SER A 489 15.81 -5.07 -18.16
N ARG A 490 15.93 -5.26 -19.46
CA ARG A 490 16.08 -4.17 -20.41
C ARG A 490 14.96 -4.17 -21.44
N GLY A 491 14.14 -3.14 -21.39
CA GLY A 491 13.09 -2.93 -22.37
C GLY A 491 12.92 -1.45 -22.68
N GLY A 492 12.13 -1.14 -23.68
CA GLY A 492 11.87 0.24 -24.07
C GLY A 492 13.14 1.00 -24.45
N ALA A 493 13.17 2.28 -24.16
CA ALA A 493 14.28 3.17 -24.44
C ALA A 493 15.32 3.26 -23.30
N ALA A 494 15.16 2.49 -22.21
CA ALA A 494 16.04 2.57 -21.04
C ALA A 494 17.52 2.43 -21.40
N GLY A 495 18.29 3.47 -21.07
CA GLY A 495 19.71 3.58 -21.35
C GLY A 495 20.57 3.33 -20.12
N TYR A 496 21.64 2.54 -20.26
CA TYR A 496 22.60 2.28 -19.20
C TYR A 496 24.02 2.60 -19.68
N SER A 497 24.61 3.62 -19.08
CA SER A 497 25.99 3.99 -19.36
C SER A 497 26.95 2.85 -18.99
N GLY A 498 27.86 2.48 -19.90
CA GLY A 498 28.77 1.38 -19.67
C GLY A 498 28.13 -0.01 -19.76
N TRP A 499 27.05 -0.17 -20.50
CA TRP A 499 26.32 -1.43 -20.68
C TRP A 499 27.24 -2.60 -21.04
N LEU A 500 28.12 -2.43 -22.04
CA LEU A 500 29.07 -3.45 -22.44
C LEU A 500 30.00 -3.86 -21.27
N ALA A 501 30.51 -2.89 -20.52
CA ALA A 501 31.38 -3.16 -19.39
C ALA A 501 30.66 -3.92 -18.27
N ALA A 502 29.39 -3.59 -18.01
CA ALA A 502 28.58 -4.22 -16.96
C ALA A 502 28.04 -5.60 -17.34
N THR A 503 27.62 -5.80 -18.59
CA THR A 503 26.90 -7.01 -19.01
C THR A 503 27.67 -7.91 -19.96
N GLY A 504 28.75 -7.40 -20.58
CA GLY A 504 29.49 -8.09 -21.63
C GLY A 504 28.75 -8.16 -22.98
N LEU A 505 27.66 -7.39 -23.11
CA LEU A 505 26.84 -7.35 -24.32
C LEU A 505 27.03 -6.02 -25.07
N GLU A 506 27.25 -6.09 -26.37
CA GLU A 506 27.27 -4.96 -27.27
C GLU A 506 25.94 -4.89 -28.03
N GLN A 507 25.21 -3.80 -27.85
CA GLN A 507 23.95 -3.60 -28.57
C GLN A 507 24.21 -2.90 -29.90
N THR A 508 23.71 -3.46 -30.98
CA THR A 508 23.91 -2.94 -32.33
C THR A 508 22.64 -2.32 -32.93
N LEU A 509 21.47 -2.75 -32.50
CA LEU A 509 20.22 -2.24 -33.05
C LEU A 509 19.02 -2.57 -32.15
N TRP A 510 17.94 -1.80 -32.24
CA TRP A 510 16.62 -2.12 -31.68
C TRP A 510 15.74 -2.80 -32.71
N ARG A 511 14.90 -3.72 -32.24
CA ARG A 511 13.88 -4.39 -33.04
C ARG A 511 12.49 -3.98 -32.59
N ALA A 512 11.54 -3.95 -33.49
CA ALA A 512 10.13 -3.79 -33.15
C ALA A 512 9.65 -4.91 -32.21
N PRO A 513 8.63 -4.65 -31.38
CA PRO A 513 8.04 -5.67 -30.52
C PRO A 513 7.64 -6.90 -31.31
N ARG A 514 7.92 -8.08 -30.77
CA ARG A 514 7.67 -9.38 -31.40
C ARG A 514 7.55 -10.48 -30.36
N THR A 515 7.00 -11.61 -30.75
CA THR A 515 7.07 -12.81 -29.96
C THR A 515 8.48 -13.40 -30.00
N ILE A 516 9.06 -13.65 -28.83
CA ILE A 516 10.30 -14.40 -28.65
C ILE A 516 10.01 -15.72 -27.95
N GLU A 517 10.70 -16.77 -28.39
CA GLU A 517 10.66 -18.11 -27.84
C GLU A 517 12.08 -18.54 -27.51
N PHE A 518 12.28 -19.08 -26.32
CA PHE A 518 13.60 -19.52 -25.85
C PHE A 518 13.46 -20.65 -24.82
N THR A 519 14.54 -21.29 -24.48
CA THR A 519 14.56 -22.38 -23.48
C THR A 519 15.44 -22.00 -22.30
N LEU A 520 14.96 -22.26 -21.08
CA LEU A 520 15.72 -22.09 -19.84
C LEU A 520 15.61 -23.39 -19.02
N ASP A 521 16.75 -23.99 -18.66
CA ASP A 521 16.81 -25.27 -17.92
C ASP A 521 15.93 -26.38 -18.54
N GLY A 522 15.89 -26.43 -19.88
CA GLY A 522 15.10 -27.42 -20.64
C GLY A 522 13.61 -27.09 -20.77
N VAL A 523 13.14 -26.01 -20.18
CA VAL A 523 11.74 -25.57 -20.24
C VAL A 523 11.57 -24.50 -21.31
N PRO A 524 10.63 -24.67 -22.27
CA PRO A 524 10.33 -23.65 -23.27
C PRO A 524 9.60 -22.47 -22.65
N LEU A 525 10.03 -21.25 -22.94
CA LEU A 525 9.42 -20.00 -22.53
C LEU A 525 9.06 -19.17 -23.74
N LYS A 526 7.98 -18.38 -23.58
CA LYS A 526 7.49 -17.47 -24.61
C LYS A 526 7.17 -16.11 -24.00
N ALA A 527 7.58 -15.05 -24.69
CA ALA A 527 7.20 -13.68 -24.37
C ALA A 527 6.64 -13.01 -25.63
N THR A 528 5.39 -12.53 -25.56
CA THR A 528 4.69 -11.83 -26.63
C THR A 528 4.94 -10.33 -26.49
N ASP A 529 4.99 -9.60 -27.61
CA ASP A 529 5.25 -8.15 -27.66
C ASP A 529 6.57 -7.73 -26.98
N ALA A 530 7.55 -8.63 -26.97
CA ALA A 530 8.86 -8.37 -26.42
C ALA A 530 9.63 -7.34 -27.25
N PHE A 531 10.01 -6.24 -26.63
CA PHE A 531 10.87 -5.22 -27.21
C PHE A 531 12.33 -5.57 -26.93
N THR A 532 13.08 -5.94 -27.94
CA THR A 532 14.45 -6.48 -27.79
C THR A 532 15.47 -5.67 -28.55
N GLY A 533 16.69 -5.55 -27.97
CA GLY A 533 17.88 -5.13 -28.71
C GLY A 533 18.58 -6.32 -29.37
N VAL A 534 19.27 -6.10 -30.49
CA VAL A 534 20.22 -7.09 -31.02
C VAL A 534 21.50 -6.99 -30.21
N GLN A 535 21.81 -8.05 -29.47
CA GLN A 535 22.94 -8.11 -28.53
C GLN A 535 24.00 -9.06 -29.05
N THR A 536 25.22 -8.55 -29.21
CA THR A 536 26.40 -9.36 -29.54
C THR A 536 27.20 -9.64 -28.27
N PRO A 537 27.35 -10.90 -27.86
CA PRO A 537 28.15 -11.24 -26.69
C PRO A 537 29.64 -11.02 -26.95
N LYS A 538 30.32 -10.32 -26.03
CA LYS A 538 31.77 -10.05 -26.07
C LYS A 538 32.51 -10.70 -24.90
N ASP A 539 31.97 -10.51 -23.68
CA ASP A 539 32.60 -10.97 -22.43
C ASP A 539 31.50 -11.33 -21.41
N CYS A 540 30.74 -12.36 -21.75
CA CYS A 540 29.68 -12.90 -20.87
C CYS A 540 29.37 -14.36 -21.25
N THR A 541 28.75 -15.07 -20.32
CA THR A 541 28.16 -16.39 -20.59
C THR A 541 26.73 -16.19 -21.08
N VAL A 542 26.44 -16.66 -22.29
CA VAL A 542 25.08 -16.68 -22.85
C VAL A 542 24.34 -17.88 -22.27
N VAL A 543 23.21 -17.63 -21.59
CA VAL A 543 22.36 -18.66 -20.97
C VAL A 543 21.22 -19.06 -21.89
N ALA A 544 20.57 -18.09 -22.53
CA ALA A 544 19.47 -18.35 -23.46
C ALA A 544 19.51 -17.42 -24.67
N LYS A 545 19.06 -17.95 -25.82
CA LYS A 545 18.86 -17.21 -27.06
C LYS A 545 17.45 -17.44 -27.56
N ASP A 546 16.92 -16.44 -28.27
CA ASP A 546 15.63 -16.58 -28.97
C ASP A 546 15.75 -17.44 -30.23
N GLN A 547 14.62 -17.74 -30.86
CA GLN A 547 14.54 -18.53 -32.12
C GLN A 547 15.31 -17.91 -33.28
N THR A 548 15.76 -16.66 -33.19
CA THR A 548 16.61 -15.98 -34.19
C THR A 548 18.09 -15.96 -33.84
N GLY A 549 18.48 -16.57 -32.71
CA GLY A 549 19.84 -16.61 -32.21
C GLY A 549 20.27 -15.36 -31.42
N ASN A 550 19.36 -14.39 -31.17
CA ASN A 550 19.66 -13.22 -30.37
C ASN A 550 19.71 -13.57 -28.86
N VAL A 551 20.61 -12.92 -28.13
CA VAL A 551 20.77 -13.16 -26.68
C VAL A 551 19.56 -12.65 -25.92
N VAL A 552 18.91 -13.53 -25.15
CA VAL A 552 17.78 -13.22 -24.27
C VAL A 552 18.23 -13.12 -22.82
N LEU A 553 19.12 -14.01 -22.40
CA LEU A 553 19.64 -14.08 -21.03
C LEU A 553 21.14 -14.32 -21.04
N SER A 554 21.86 -13.51 -20.29
CA SER A 554 23.31 -13.68 -20.11
C SER A 554 23.74 -13.39 -18.67
N VAL A 555 24.92 -13.89 -18.31
CA VAL A 555 25.56 -13.66 -17.01
C VAL A 555 26.98 -13.18 -17.24
N LYS A 556 27.37 -12.11 -16.59
CA LYS A 556 28.75 -11.63 -16.54
C LYS A 556 29.24 -11.56 -15.10
N LYS A 557 30.43 -12.09 -14.83
CA LYS A 557 31.12 -11.84 -13.58
C LYS A 557 31.48 -10.36 -13.46
N TYR A 558 31.17 -9.75 -12.32
CA TYR A 558 31.41 -8.34 -12.08
C TYR A 558 31.98 -8.14 -10.67
N GLY A 559 33.27 -7.86 -10.57
CA GLY A 559 33.98 -7.85 -9.29
C GLY A 559 33.89 -9.21 -8.59
N LYS A 560 33.39 -9.21 -7.34
CA LYS A 560 33.14 -10.43 -6.55
C LYS A 560 31.80 -11.08 -6.84
N GLY A 561 30.84 -10.35 -7.42
CA GLY A 561 29.51 -10.81 -7.77
C GLY A 561 29.30 -10.97 -9.27
N GLN A 562 28.10 -10.68 -9.74
CA GLN A 562 27.73 -10.89 -11.15
C GLN A 562 26.54 -10.00 -11.56
N VAL A 563 26.43 -9.78 -12.87
CA VAL A 563 25.29 -9.12 -13.51
C VAL A 563 24.60 -10.12 -14.42
N ILE A 564 23.29 -10.28 -14.22
CA ILE A 564 22.39 -11.08 -15.04
C ILE A 564 21.58 -10.10 -15.88
N ALA A 565 21.69 -10.17 -17.20
CA ALA A 565 20.97 -9.31 -18.13
C ALA A 565 19.85 -10.08 -18.85
N VAL A 566 18.61 -9.59 -18.69
CA VAL A 566 17.43 -10.00 -19.46
C VAL A 566 17.18 -8.96 -20.54
N ASN A 567 17.17 -9.37 -21.81
CA ASN A 567 17.15 -8.46 -22.95
C ASN A 567 15.73 -8.20 -23.48
N PHE A 568 14.77 -8.04 -22.60
CA PHE A 568 13.40 -7.59 -22.90
C PHE A 568 12.72 -7.06 -21.61
N GLN A 569 11.56 -6.38 -21.75
CA GLN A 569 10.82 -5.76 -20.66
C GLN A 569 10.03 -6.79 -19.84
N LEU A 570 10.73 -7.63 -19.09
CA LEU A 570 10.18 -8.79 -18.37
C LEU A 570 9.02 -8.42 -17.46
N GLU A 571 9.21 -7.45 -16.57
CA GLU A 571 8.23 -7.07 -15.54
C GLU A 571 7.00 -6.41 -16.15
N HIS A 572 7.21 -5.57 -17.17
CA HIS A 572 6.12 -4.96 -17.91
C HIS A 572 5.27 -6.02 -18.62
N LEU A 573 5.92 -7.00 -19.28
CA LEU A 573 5.20 -8.10 -19.91
C LEU A 573 4.46 -8.98 -18.90
N ALA A 574 5.00 -9.17 -17.71
CA ALA A 574 4.30 -9.87 -16.62
C ALA A 574 2.98 -9.18 -16.24
N MET A 575 2.88 -7.86 -16.45
CA MET A 575 1.65 -7.12 -16.16
C MET A 575 0.70 -7.04 -17.34
N THR A 576 1.21 -6.91 -18.56
CA THR A 576 0.39 -6.59 -19.75
C THR A 576 0.09 -7.80 -20.63
N ALA A 577 1.06 -8.67 -20.83
CA ALA A 577 0.96 -9.80 -21.76
C ALA A 577 0.65 -11.14 -21.09
N LEU A 578 0.77 -11.24 -19.77
CA LEU A 578 0.58 -12.47 -19.00
C LEU A 578 -0.79 -12.50 -18.30
N ALA A 579 -1.86 -12.17 -19.01
CA ALA A 579 -3.22 -12.16 -18.48
C ALA A 579 -3.58 -13.47 -17.72
N ASN A 580 -3.12 -14.60 -18.20
CA ASN A 580 -3.44 -15.92 -17.66
C ASN A 580 -3.00 -16.11 -16.21
N VAL A 581 -1.86 -15.53 -15.81
CA VAL A 581 -1.41 -15.56 -14.41
C VAL A 581 -2.44 -14.95 -13.47
N PHE A 582 -3.18 -13.96 -13.94
CA PHE A 582 -4.19 -13.26 -13.16
C PHE A 582 -5.50 -14.07 -13.04
N GLU A 583 -5.71 -14.99 -13.94
CA GLU A 583 -6.87 -15.89 -13.96
C GLU A 583 -6.59 -17.22 -13.23
N GLY A 584 -5.42 -17.32 -12.56
CA GLY A 584 -5.02 -18.54 -11.85
C GLY A 584 -4.38 -19.60 -12.77
N ASP A 585 -4.09 -19.25 -14.02
CA ASP A 585 -3.27 -20.08 -14.90
C ASP A 585 -1.79 -19.75 -14.67
N PHE A 586 -1.11 -20.59 -13.93
CA PHE A 586 0.32 -20.50 -13.64
C PHE A 586 1.20 -21.19 -14.68
N SER A 587 0.68 -21.50 -15.86
CA SER A 587 1.42 -22.13 -16.97
C SER A 587 2.49 -21.24 -17.57
N ASN A 588 2.42 -19.90 -17.36
CA ASN A 588 3.46 -18.99 -17.79
C ASN A 588 4.73 -19.15 -16.95
N GLU A 589 5.81 -19.50 -17.60
CA GLU A 589 7.07 -19.89 -16.98
C GLU A 589 8.08 -18.72 -16.84
N LEU A 590 7.73 -17.46 -17.12
CA LEU A 590 8.66 -16.31 -17.06
C LEU A 590 9.21 -16.03 -15.66
N TRP A 591 8.51 -16.43 -14.61
CA TRP A 591 9.03 -16.39 -13.23
C TRP A 591 10.34 -17.17 -13.07
N ARG A 592 10.66 -18.11 -13.97
CA ARG A 592 11.92 -18.87 -13.95
C ARG A 592 13.15 -17.99 -14.12
N LEU A 593 13.02 -16.84 -14.76
CA LEU A 593 14.12 -15.86 -14.86
C LEU A 593 14.47 -15.28 -13.48
N TYR A 594 13.45 -15.02 -12.65
CA TYR A 594 13.62 -14.60 -11.26
C TYR A 594 14.17 -15.74 -10.39
N ALA A 595 13.69 -16.96 -10.57
CA ALA A 595 14.21 -18.14 -9.87
C ALA A 595 15.68 -18.42 -10.24
N PHE A 596 16.05 -18.24 -11.52
CA PHE A 596 17.43 -18.33 -11.98
C PHE A 596 18.32 -17.31 -11.27
N ALA A 597 17.88 -16.05 -11.18
CA ALA A 597 18.60 -14.99 -10.49
C ALA A 597 18.72 -15.26 -8.98
N ALA A 598 17.66 -15.74 -8.34
CA ALA A 598 17.67 -16.11 -6.92
C ALA A 598 18.66 -17.25 -6.64
N LYS A 599 18.65 -18.29 -7.48
CA LYS A 599 19.64 -19.40 -7.40
C LYS A 599 21.08 -18.91 -7.59
N ALA A 600 21.30 -18.05 -8.57
CA ALA A 600 22.60 -17.46 -8.84
C ALA A 600 23.10 -16.56 -7.70
N ALA A 601 22.19 -15.94 -6.95
CA ALA A 601 22.47 -15.15 -5.75
C ALA A 601 22.63 -15.99 -4.48
N GLY A 602 22.49 -17.33 -4.56
CA GLY A 602 22.60 -18.22 -3.41
C GLY A 602 21.42 -18.12 -2.43
N ILE A 603 20.26 -17.62 -2.87
CA ILE A 603 19.07 -17.51 -2.02
C ILE A 603 18.54 -18.90 -1.71
N THR A 604 18.40 -19.18 -0.41
CA THR A 604 17.82 -20.42 0.11
C THR A 604 16.65 -20.11 1.04
N ARG A 605 15.64 -20.96 1.01
CA ARG A 605 14.44 -20.87 1.86
C ARG A 605 14.30 -22.14 2.71
N THR A 606 13.79 -21.96 3.93
CA THR A 606 13.46 -23.10 4.81
C THR A 606 12.32 -23.92 4.23
N VAL A 607 11.38 -23.27 3.53
CA VAL A 607 10.27 -23.95 2.87
C VAL A 607 10.20 -23.56 1.40
N THR A 608 10.18 -24.57 0.55
CA THR A 608 9.86 -24.40 -0.88
C THR A 608 8.61 -25.19 -1.24
N ARG A 609 7.94 -24.77 -2.30
CA ARG A 609 6.68 -25.37 -2.76
C ARG A 609 6.67 -25.59 -4.26
N GLU A 610 5.85 -26.52 -4.71
CA GLU A 610 5.65 -26.79 -6.14
C GLU A 610 4.54 -25.90 -6.73
N ASP A 611 3.43 -25.76 -6.03
CA ASP A 611 2.28 -24.99 -6.50
C ASP A 611 2.55 -23.47 -6.41
N ARG A 612 2.53 -22.79 -7.57
CA ARG A 612 2.81 -21.34 -7.67
C ARG A 612 1.66 -20.44 -7.20
N GLY A 613 0.46 -20.98 -7.10
CA GLY A 613 -0.70 -20.32 -6.51
C GLY A 613 -0.70 -20.35 -4.97
N VAL A 614 0.24 -21.07 -4.34
CA VAL A 614 0.45 -21.01 -2.90
C VAL A 614 1.58 -20.02 -2.60
N ILE A 615 1.24 -18.92 -1.93
CA ILE A 615 2.18 -17.87 -1.54
C ILE A 615 2.77 -18.21 -0.17
N LEU A 616 4.09 -18.09 -0.01
CA LEU A 616 4.79 -18.29 1.26
C LEU A 616 5.49 -17.01 1.72
N THR A 617 5.52 -16.79 3.04
CA THR A 617 6.44 -15.86 3.72
C THR A 617 7.09 -16.55 4.91
N GLU A 618 8.34 -16.21 5.21
CA GLU A 618 9.07 -16.75 6.35
C GLU A 618 9.36 -15.66 7.38
N HIS A 619 9.18 -15.98 8.64
CA HIS A 619 9.31 -15.07 9.79
C HIS A 619 10.23 -15.72 10.83
N PRO A 620 11.57 -15.50 10.76
CA PRO A 620 12.52 -16.07 11.71
C PRO A 620 12.30 -15.48 13.11
N LYS A 621 12.42 -16.34 14.13
CA LYS A 621 12.43 -15.94 15.55
C LYS A 621 13.85 -15.96 16.12
N PRO A 622 14.11 -15.21 17.21
CA PRO A 622 15.41 -15.20 17.86
C PRO A 622 15.83 -16.56 18.45
N ASP A 623 14.89 -17.45 18.74
CA ASP A 623 15.13 -18.80 19.29
C ASP A 623 15.51 -19.85 18.24
N GLY A 624 15.74 -19.43 16.98
CA GLY A 624 16.05 -20.31 15.86
C GLY A 624 14.83 -20.97 15.19
N THR A 625 13.64 -20.85 15.78
CA THR A 625 12.39 -21.29 15.14
C THR A 625 11.94 -20.31 14.05
N ARG A 626 11.02 -20.74 13.19
CA ARG A 626 10.40 -19.92 12.16
C ARG A 626 8.89 -20.10 12.15
N LEU A 627 8.19 -19.00 11.91
CA LEU A 627 6.82 -19.08 11.43
C LEU A 627 6.85 -18.96 9.90
N VAL A 628 6.14 -19.86 9.23
CA VAL A 628 5.94 -19.82 7.78
C VAL A 628 4.47 -19.66 7.52
N CYS A 629 4.09 -18.50 6.97
CA CYS A 629 2.71 -18.28 6.54
C CYS A 629 2.55 -18.80 5.11
N ALA A 630 1.47 -19.52 4.86
CA ALA A 630 1.10 -20.02 3.54
C ALA A 630 -0.31 -19.57 3.20
N LEU A 631 -0.52 -19.08 1.98
CA LEU A 631 -1.81 -18.63 1.46
C LEU A 631 -2.12 -19.33 0.14
N ASN A 632 -3.22 -20.07 0.11
CA ASN A 632 -3.78 -20.65 -1.12
C ASN A 632 -4.60 -19.59 -1.86
N THR A 633 -4.20 -19.21 -3.06
CA THR A 633 -4.93 -18.27 -3.90
C THR A 633 -5.86 -18.92 -4.93
N HIS A 634 -5.93 -20.25 -4.96
CA HIS A 634 -6.92 -20.93 -5.77
C HIS A 634 -8.31 -20.89 -5.12
N ASP A 635 -9.34 -20.93 -5.93
CA ASP A 635 -10.75 -21.01 -5.55
C ASP A 635 -11.20 -22.43 -5.12
N ARG A 636 -10.24 -23.34 -4.99
CA ARG A 636 -10.43 -24.74 -4.57
C ARG A 636 -9.43 -25.12 -3.48
N PRO A 637 -9.73 -26.11 -2.66
CA PRO A 637 -8.74 -26.71 -1.76
C PRO A 637 -7.54 -27.26 -2.53
N VAL A 638 -6.35 -27.15 -1.92
CA VAL A 638 -5.11 -27.66 -2.50
C VAL A 638 -4.39 -28.61 -1.55
N ALA A 639 -3.68 -29.57 -2.13
CA ALA A 639 -2.70 -30.40 -1.48
C ALA A 639 -1.34 -30.06 -2.09
N CYS A 640 -0.61 -29.14 -1.46
CA CYS A 640 0.64 -28.59 -1.98
C CYS A 640 1.83 -29.35 -1.39
N ALA A 641 2.66 -29.95 -2.25
CA ALA A 641 3.91 -30.55 -1.82
C ALA A 641 4.87 -29.46 -1.36
N LEU A 642 5.40 -29.61 -0.13
CA LEU A 642 6.41 -28.73 0.46
C LEU A 642 7.70 -29.51 0.69
N LYS A 643 8.81 -28.87 0.34
CA LYS A 643 10.13 -29.30 0.83
C LYS A 643 10.48 -28.39 2.01
N VAL A 644 10.65 -28.99 3.19
CA VAL A 644 10.95 -28.29 4.45
C VAL A 644 12.36 -28.66 4.90
N ASP A 645 13.19 -27.65 5.18
CA ASP A 645 14.50 -27.80 5.80
C ASP A 645 14.32 -27.67 7.32
N GLY A 646 14.09 -28.80 7.99
CA GLY A 646 13.78 -28.90 9.42
C GLY A 646 12.48 -29.66 9.71
N ALA A 647 11.99 -29.57 10.94
CA ALA A 647 10.78 -30.26 11.40
C ALA A 647 9.61 -29.31 11.62
N VAL A 648 8.44 -29.65 11.06
CA VAL A 648 7.18 -28.92 11.33
C VAL A 648 6.65 -29.34 12.71
N LYS A 649 6.65 -28.41 13.65
CA LYS A 649 6.19 -28.64 15.04
C LYS A 649 4.69 -28.45 15.21
N ARG A 650 4.13 -27.48 14.50
CA ARG A 650 2.71 -27.10 14.62
C ARG A 650 2.19 -26.50 13.32
N VAL A 651 0.92 -26.68 13.09
CA VAL A 651 0.17 -26.04 12.00
C VAL A 651 -1.10 -25.43 12.56
N TRP A 652 -1.38 -24.18 12.24
CA TRP A 652 -2.64 -23.49 12.56
C TRP A 652 -3.42 -23.25 11.28
N ASN A 653 -4.69 -23.63 11.27
CA ASN A 653 -5.62 -23.50 10.14
C ASN A 653 -5.18 -24.25 8.86
N GLY A 654 -4.73 -25.51 9.01
CA GLY A 654 -4.32 -26.39 7.91
C GLY A 654 -3.89 -27.75 8.42
N ARG A 655 -3.46 -28.61 7.50
CA ARG A 655 -2.90 -29.92 7.85
C ARG A 655 -1.62 -30.14 7.05
N PHE A 656 -0.56 -30.53 7.75
CA PHE A 656 0.69 -30.97 7.12
C PHE A 656 0.94 -32.43 7.49
N ALA A 657 1.09 -33.29 6.48
CA ALA A 657 1.42 -34.68 6.64
C ALA A 657 2.20 -35.19 5.40
N ASP A 658 3.19 -36.02 5.62
CA ASP A 658 3.98 -36.65 4.56
C ASP A 658 4.50 -35.70 3.50
N GLY A 659 5.01 -34.52 3.94
CA GLY A 659 5.53 -33.48 3.05
C GLY A 659 4.46 -32.69 2.29
N THR A 660 3.17 -32.90 2.58
CA THR A 660 2.06 -32.24 1.88
C THR A 660 1.28 -31.34 2.82
N LEU A 661 1.11 -30.07 2.41
CA LEU A 661 0.26 -29.09 3.07
C LEU A 661 -1.13 -29.07 2.41
N SER A 662 -2.17 -29.36 3.20
CA SER A 662 -3.56 -29.23 2.78
C SER A 662 -4.13 -27.88 3.26
N LEU A 663 -4.65 -27.10 2.34
CA LEU A 663 -5.27 -25.78 2.58
C LEU A 663 -6.67 -25.72 1.97
N GLY A 664 -7.59 -25.00 2.64
CA GLY A 664 -8.89 -24.64 2.07
C GLY A 664 -8.78 -23.71 0.87
N ALA A 665 -9.86 -23.55 0.12
CA ALA A 665 -9.96 -22.59 -0.97
C ALA A 665 -9.80 -21.15 -0.42
N ASN A 666 -8.98 -20.34 -1.09
CA ASN A 666 -8.76 -18.93 -0.73
C ASN A 666 -8.39 -18.72 0.75
N ASP A 667 -7.64 -19.66 1.33
CA ASP A 667 -7.36 -19.69 2.77
C ASP A 667 -5.88 -19.74 3.08
N GLY A 668 -5.52 -19.29 4.28
CA GLY A 668 -4.14 -19.26 4.77
C GLY A 668 -3.94 -20.08 6.03
N CYS A 669 -2.70 -20.49 6.27
CA CYS A 669 -2.27 -21.16 7.50
C CYS A 669 -0.91 -20.66 7.96
N ILE A 670 -0.53 -21.06 9.18
CA ILE A 670 0.81 -20.81 9.71
C ILE A 670 1.43 -22.15 10.14
N LEU A 671 2.68 -22.38 9.75
CA LEU A 671 3.50 -23.49 10.21
C LEU A 671 4.59 -22.95 11.14
N GLU A 672 4.83 -23.63 12.25
CA GLU A 672 6.01 -23.42 13.09
C GLU A 672 7.04 -24.50 12.80
N ILE A 673 8.25 -24.06 12.44
CA ILE A 673 9.33 -24.94 11.98
C ILE A 673 10.55 -24.73 12.86
N THR A 674 11.18 -25.85 13.27
CA THR A 674 12.51 -25.82 13.89
C THR A 674 13.51 -26.38 12.89
N ARG A 675 14.67 -25.71 12.74
CA ARG A 675 15.82 -26.35 12.09
C ARG A 675 16.34 -27.47 13.00
N GLU A 676 16.65 -28.60 12.40
CA GLU A 676 17.47 -29.60 13.06
C GLU A 676 18.92 -29.11 12.91
N ASP A 677 19.63 -28.95 14.03
CA ASP A 677 21.04 -28.55 14.07
C ASP A 677 21.94 -29.61 13.42
#